data_cd065f0ff4ac6361b9cebc2c02e5d3e4
#
_entry.id   cd065f0ff4ac6361b9cebc2c02e5d3e4
#
_cell.length_a   1.000
_cell.length_b   1.000
_cell.length_c   1.000
_cell.angle_alpha   90.00
_cell.angle_beta   90.00
_cell.angle_gamma   90.00
#
_symmetry.space_group_name_H-M   'P 1'
#
loop_
_entity.id
_entity.type
_entity.pdbx_description
1 polymer ?
#
loop_
_entity_poly.entity_id
_entity_poly.type
_entity_poly.pdbx_seq_one_letter_code
_entity_poly.pdbx_strand_id
1 'polypeptide(L)'
;MSTVKVTGSVIGSDYDADSSSVGAKIPMALRDIPQSVVVVNRDLMDAQGATSFQDALRNVPGITIGGAEGGQIGNNINLHGFSARTDIYLDGFRDSGQYYRDTFDLSAIEVLKGPSSMLFGRGSTGGVINQVSKEPELKAFGQVSATVGTDDHYRTSADFNQPLSDTSAMRLNVFGQDIHSTRDVLSNQDYGFAPSFRFGIGTPTEITLSALLQRNHDMPDYGFPPINGRPANVSHDNFYGLTDDRTNQDVNSFNARLKHSFSSDVSLRSQLNYSEYTTNARETAANSVVTANGVTLNKTAGNPTTLPLQDLYVQLASHDRVIHDRILDSQTDLVTKFNIGSVQNTLVSGVELAHETYDNQATTRNGLPLLSLVNPVEEATPSNVTTTIGNRADSTADTAAVYVNDTAKLSDQWTLVAGLRRDRFKADITNSISLPSYATQTVYFTSVRTGLIFQPSETQSYYASYGTSFDPSLETLTVTNGTQDLAPEKNRSYEIGGKWNLVQDTLQLTSALFDVEQTNARTQTSTGEYVLDGNIRIRGGEVGASGHINEHWLVFAGYTYMNAKVLKAADGTQGNVPANTPRNTATLWSTYAFAGHWEAGGGPSYMSQRYAANTNVVSVGGYTRWDGTLAYHQPSYDIRLNVLNLTNKKYFDALIASDGGRSVPAIGRTTMVTYTYKF
;
A
#
# COMPACT_ATOMS: atom_id res chain seq x y z
N MET A 1 23.83 1.00 -24.34
CA MET A 1 22.38 1.11 -24.63
C MET A 1 21.89 -0.30 -24.90
N SER A 2 21.25 -0.93 -23.93
CA SER A 2 20.57 -2.21 -24.17
C SER A 2 19.34 -1.92 -25.03
N THR A 3 19.32 -2.50 -26.21
CA THR A 3 18.17 -2.51 -27.12
C THR A 3 17.03 -3.22 -26.40
N VAL A 4 15.93 -2.53 -26.15
CA VAL A 4 14.66 -3.14 -25.77
C VAL A 4 14.26 -4.07 -26.91
N LYS A 5 14.39 -5.38 -26.71
CA LYS A 5 13.82 -6.38 -27.61
C LYS A 5 12.32 -6.42 -27.33
N VAL A 6 11.53 -5.81 -28.20
CA VAL A 6 10.11 -6.12 -28.29
C VAL A 6 10.01 -7.52 -28.93
N THR A 7 9.95 -8.55 -28.13
CA THR A 7 9.56 -9.89 -28.57
C THR A 7 8.03 -9.87 -28.69
N GLY A 8 7.53 -9.86 -29.93
CA GLY A 8 6.10 -10.01 -30.19
C GLY A 8 5.66 -11.40 -29.75
N SER A 9 5.11 -11.51 -28.53
CA SER A 9 4.30 -12.67 -28.15
C SER A 9 2.95 -12.56 -28.89
N VAL A 10 2.38 -13.68 -29.28
CA VAL A 10 1.07 -13.77 -29.96
C VAL A 10 -0.07 -13.27 -29.07
N ILE A 11 0.17 -13.13 -27.77
CA ILE A 11 -0.67 -12.48 -26.77
C ILE A 11 0.27 -11.57 -25.98
N GLY A 12 0.14 -10.26 -26.13
CA GLY A 12 1.09 -9.25 -25.66
C GLY A 12 1.09 -8.97 -24.15
N SER A 13 0.86 -9.97 -23.30
CA SER A 13 0.92 -9.84 -21.84
C SER A 13 2.28 -10.25 -21.32
N ASP A 14 2.81 -9.52 -20.35
CA ASP A 14 4.03 -9.85 -19.62
C ASP A 14 3.85 -9.58 -18.12
N TYR A 15 4.35 -10.48 -17.26
CA TYR A 15 4.31 -10.32 -15.80
C TYR A 15 5.67 -9.91 -15.23
N ASP A 16 6.66 -9.75 -16.10
CA ASP A 16 7.99 -9.29 -15.74
C ASP A 16 8.11 -7.76 -15.84
N ALA A 17 9.07 -7.21 -15.13
CA ALA A 17 9.46 -5.82 -15.20
C ALA A 17 10.98 -5.73 -15.37
N ASP A 18 11.42 -5.07 -16.43
CA ASP A 18 12.85 -4.91 -16.72
C ASP A 18 13.54 -3.98 -15.72
N SER A 19 12.82 -2.97 -15.23
CA SER A 19 13.40 -1.92 -14.40
C SER A 19 12.40 -1.36 -13.40
N SER A 20 12.94 -0.67 -12.39
CA SER A 20 12.17 0.09 -11.40
C SER A 20 12.95 1.35 -11.01
N SER A 21 12.22 2.41 -10.69
CA SER A 21 12.80 3.65 -10.16
C SER A 21 12.89 3.68 -8.63
N VAL A 22 12.16 2.79 -7.96
CA VAL A 22 12.03 2.76 -6.49
C VAL A 22 13.35 2.50 -5.78
N GLY A 23 14.29 1.82 -6.46
CA GLY A 23 15.57 1.43 -5.87
C GLY A 23 16.69 2.47 -5.92
N ALA A 24 16.55 3.56 -6.73
CA ALA A 24 17.64 4.53 -6.91
C ALA A 24 17.17 5.95 -7.30
N LYS A 25 15.87 6.24 -7.29
CA LYS A 25 15.25 7.48 -7.82
C LYS A 25 15.47 7.72 -9.34
N ILE A 26 16.10 6.77 -10.02
CA ILE A 26 16.26 6.72 -11.48
C ILE A 26 15.88 5.31 -11.94
N PRO A 27 15.38 5.13 -13.19
CA PRO A 27 15.14 3.80 -13.73
C PRO A 27 16.43 2.96 -13.72
N MET A 28 16.37 1.80 -13.08
CA MET A 28 17.47 0.86 -12.92
C MET A 28 16.97 -0.56 -13.12
N ALA A 29 17.74 -1.39 -13.80
CA ALA A 29 17.39 -2.80 -13.95
C ALA A 29 17.24 -3.46 -12.58
N LEU A 30 16.22 -4.32 -12.41
CA LEU A 30 15.93 -4.92 -11.10
C LEU A 30 17.15 -5.66 -10.53
N ARG A 31 17.97 -6.29 -11.38
CA ARG A 31 19.20 -6.99 -10.97
C ARG A 31 20.28 -6.08 -10.39
N ASP A 32 20.24 -4.78 -10.70
CA ASP A 32 21.20 -3.78 -10.25
C ASP A 32 20.79 -3.08 -8.94
N ILE A 33 19.63 -3.45 -8.40
CA ILE A 33 19.12 -2.92 -7.13
C ILE A 33 19.50 -3.89 -6.01
N PRO A 34 20.37 -3.52 -5.04
CA PRO A 34 20.78 -4.39 -3.96
C PRO A 34 19.75 -4.46 -2.82
N GLN A 35 18.52 -4.76 -3.17
CA GLN A 35 17.38 -4.86 -2.25
C GLN A 35 16.27 -5.63 -2.93
N SER A 36 15.39 -6.26 -2.16
CA SER A 36 14.22 -6.92 -2.69
C SER A 36 13.21 -5.91 -3.24
N VAL A 37 12.83 -6.11 -4.50
CA VAL A 37 11.83 -5.31 -5.21
C VAL A 37 10.81 -6.24 -5.84
N VAL A 38 9.53 -5.92 -5.71
CA VAL A 38 8.43 -6.58 -6.41
C VAL A 38 7.70 -5.52 -7.24
N VAL A 39 7.46 -5.81 -8.51
CA VAL A 39 6.70 -4.95 -9.41
C VAL A 39 5.44 -5.69 -9.82
N VAL A 40 4.28 -5.12 -9.51
CA VAL A 40 2.97 -5.57 -9.97
C VAL A 40 2.59 -4.67 -11.14
N ASN A 41 2.77 -5.17 -12.34
CA ASN A 41 2.54 -4.39 -13.57
C ASN A 41 1.07 -4.41 -14.00
N ARG A 42 0.73 -3.60 -15.02
CA ARG A 42 -0.64 -3.47 -15.53
C ARG A 42 -1.20 -4.79 -16.04
N ASP A 43 -0.42 -5.56 -16.79
CA ASP A 43 -0.86 -6.82 -17.39
C ASP A 43 -1.28 -7.85 -16.33
N LEU A 44 -0.53 -7.94 -15.22
CA LEU A 44 -0.90 -8.80 -14.10
C LEU A 44 -2.20 -8.31 -13.42
N MET A 45 -2.32 -6.99 -13.18
CA MET A 45 -3.54 -6.40 -12.60
C MET A 45 -4.76 -6.67 -13.49
N ASP A 46 -4.63 -6.50 -14.81
CA ASP A 46 -5.72 -6.76 -15.77
C ASP A 46 -6.08 -8.25 -15.86
N ALA A 47 -5.08 -9.14 -15.85
CA ALA A 47 -5.33 -10.58 -15.86
C ALA A 47 -6.13 -11.05 -14.64
N GLN A 48 -5.90 -10.44 -13.49
CA GLN A 48 -6.59 -10.75 -12.23
C GLN A 48 -7.89 -9.99 -12.02
N GLY A 49 -8.17 -8.96 -12.83
CA GLY A 49 -9.28 -8.04 -12.60
C GLY A 49 -9.08 -7.22 -11.31
N ALA A 50 -7.83 -6.93 -10.94
CA ALA A 50 -7.48 -6.17 -9.75
C ALA A 50 -7.65 -4.67 -10.02
N THR A 51 -8.76 -4.09 -9.58
CA THR A 51 -9.08 -2.68 -9.77
C THR A 51 -8.74 -1.82 -8.56
N SER A 52 -8.62 -2.40 -7.37
CA SER A 52 -8.20 -1.72 -6.16
C SER A 52 -6.71 -1.90 -5.88
N PHE A 53 -6.12 -0.92 -5.22
CA PHE A 53 -4.73 -0.98 -4.73
C PHE A 53 -4.49 -2.19 -3.81
N GLN A 54 -5.47 -2.51 -2.95
CA GLN A 54 -5.39 -3.67 -2.05
C GLN A 54 -5.34 -4.99 -2.82
N ASP A 55 -6.16 -5.15 -3.88
CA ASP A 55 -6.17 -6.38 -4.67
C ASP A 55 -4.85 -6.57 -5.41
N ALA A 56 -4.30 -5.51 -6.00
CA ALA A 56 -2.99 -5.57 -6.64
C ALA A 56 -1.88 -5.98 -5.65
N LEU A 57 -1.90 -5.45 -4.42
CA LEU A 57 -0.92 -5.76 -3.38
C LEU A 57 -1.03 -7.18 -2.80
N ARG A 58 -2.13 -7.90 -3.02
CA ARG A 58 -2.24 -9.34 -2.65
C ARG A 58 -1.20 -10.20 -3.37
N ASN A 59 -0.66 -9.71 -4.48
CA ASN A 59 0.44 -10.37 -5.20
C ASN A 59 1.79 -10.28 -4.49
N VAL A 60 1.92 -9.44 -3.48
CA VAL A 60 3.20 -9.20 -2.80
C VAL A 60 3.22 -9.95 -1.47
N PRO A 61 3.89 -11.11 -1.37
CA PRO A 61 4.03 -11.83 -0.11
C PRO A 61 4.75 -10.97 0.95
N GLY A 62 4.29 -11.09 2.21
CA GLY A 62 4.77 -10.26 3.31
C GLY A 62 3.95 -8.97 3.52
N ILE A 63 2.98 -8.69 2.64
CA ILE A 63 1.98 -7.65 2.84
C ILE A 63 0.76 -8.22 3.58
N THR A 64 0.19 -7.42 4.49
CA THR A 64 -1.10 -7.68 5.12
C THR A 64 -1.97 -6.43 5.13
N ILE A 65 -3.27 -6.63 5.09
CA ILE A 65 -4.25 -5.55 5.11
C ILE A 65 -4.70 -5.32 6.55
N GLY A 66 -4.66 -4.07 6.99
CA GLY A 66 -5.34 -3.58 8.19
C GLY A 66 -6.70 -3.02 7.82
N GLY A 67 -7.67 -3.08 8.72
CA GLY A 67 -8.95 -2.40 8.56
C GLY A 67 -8.81 -0.90 8.85
N ALA A 68 -9.68 -0.11 8.22
CA ALA A 68 -9.83 1.30 8.54
C ALA A 68 -10.32 1.49 9.97
N GLU A 69 -9.83 2.51 10.66
CA GLU A 69 -10.30 2.86 12.00
C GLU A 69 -10.09 4.33 12.32
N GLY A 70 -11.15 5.03 12.64
CA GLY A 70 -11.10 6.39 13.18
C GLY A 70 -10.28 7.33 12.28
N GLY A 71 -9.11 7.74 12.73
CA GLY A 71 -8.16 8.54 11.94
C GLY A 71 -7.30 7.73 10.97
N GLN A 72 -7.62 6.48 10.70
CA GLN A 72 -6.87 5.58 9.83
C GLN A 72 -7.76 5.04 8.69
N ILE A 73 -8.52 5.92 8.08
CA ILE A 73 -9.39 5.63 6.94
C ILE A 73 -8.53 5.36 5.69
N GLY A 74 -9.04 4.55 4.74
CA GLY A 74 -8.35 4.23 3.50
C GLY A 74 -7.45 3.00 3.59
N ASN A 75 -6.42 2.95 2.74
CA ASN A 75 -5.56 1.78 2.62
C ASN A 75 -4.59 1.65 3.80
N ASN A 76 -4.90 0.78 4.75
CA ASN A 76 -4.00 0.41 5.84
C ASN A 76 -3.21 -0.85 5.45
N ILE A 77 -1.94 -0.67 5.18
CA ILE A 77 -1.04 -1.73 4.69
C ILE A 77 0.06 -1.95 5.72
N ASN A 78 0.37 -3.22 6.01
CA ASN A 78 1.61 -3.59 6.69
C ASN A 78 2.52 -4.30 5.70
N LEU A 79 3.78 -3.94 5.70
CA LEU A 79 4.82 -4.56 4.90
C LEU A 79 5.90 -5.14 5.83
N HIS A 80 6.23 -6.41 5.68
CA HIS A 80 7.13 -7.14 6.58
C HIS A 80 6.76 -6.97 8.07
N GLY A 81 5.43 -6.91 8.39
CA GLY A 81 4.92 -6.78 9.75
C GLY A 81 5.02 -5.38 10.38
N PHE A 82 5.49 -4.39 9.65
CA PHE A 82 5.49 -2.98 10.04
C PHE A 82 4.42 -2.21 9.27
N SER A 83 3.83 -1.19 9.88
CA SER A 83 2.88 -0.31 9.19
C SER A 83 3.59 0.41 8.04
N ALA A 84 3.00 0.38 6.86
CA ALA A 84 3.43 1.13 5.69
C ALA A 84 2.34 2.12 5.24
N ARG A 85 1.44 2.51 6.14
CA ARG A 85 0.33 3.42 5.85
C ARG A 85 0.82 4.79 5.37
N THR A 86 1.90 5.30 5.96
CA THR A 86 2.55 6.57 5.60
C THR A 86 3.64 6.39 4.54
N ASP A 87 3.88 5.17 4.08
CA ASP A 87 4.96 4.80 3.16
C ASP A 87 4.44 4.47 1.76
N ILE A 88 3.29 5.05 1.41
CA ILE A 88 2.69 4.99 0.07
C ILE A 88 3.10 6.25 -0.69
N TYR A 89 3.52 6.05 -1.95
CA TYR A 89 4.01 7.10 -2.84
C TYR A 89 3.28 7.05 -4.17
N LEU A 90 3.16 8.19 -4.84
CA LEU A 90 2.69 8.34 -6.22
C LEU A 90 3.78 9.04 -7.02
N ASP A 91 4.34 8.36 -8.02
CA ASP A 91 5.43 8.84 -8.88
C ASP A 91 6.66 9.35 -8.10
N GLY A 92 6.91 8.75 -6.92
CA GLY A 92 8.03 9.07 -6.04
C GLY A 92 7.76 10.17 -5.01
N PHE A 93 6.57 10.79 -5.01
CA PHE A 93 6.11 11.69 -3.96
C PHE A 93 5.29 10.96 -2.90
N ARG A 94 5.39 11.40 -1.65
CA ARG A 94 4.56 10.88 -0.57
C ARG A 94 3.08 11.16 -0.85
N ASP A 95 2.28 10.09 -0.87
CA ASP A 95 0.84 10.13 -1.01
C ASP A 95 0.21 9.99 0.39
N SER A 96 0.19 11.13 1.13
CA SER A 96 -0.20 11.17 2.55
C SER A 96 -1.69 10.97 2.79
N GLY A 97 -2.52 11.12 1.76
CA GLY A 97 -3.97 11.05 1.86
C GLY A 97 -4.48 9.71 2.38
N GLN A 98 -5.49 9.80 3.23
CA GLN A 98 -6.16 8.63 3.83
C GLN A 98 -7.36 8.23 2.98
N TYR A 99 -7.14 7.65 1.80
CA TYR A 99 -8.20 7.27 0.87
C TYR A 99 -8.03 5.85 0.33
N TYR A 100 -9.09 5.32 -0.28
CA TYR A 100 -9.05 4.06 -1.02
C TYR A 100 -8.60 4.33 -2.46
N ARG A 101 -7.47 3.76 -2.84
CA ARG A 101 -6.81 3.97 -4.13
C ARG A 101 -7.29 2.99 -5.16
N ASP A 102 -7.64 3.50 -6.33
CA ASP A 102 -7.94 2.71 -7.52
C ASP A 102 -6.67 2.53 -8.39
N THR A 103 -6.69 1.57 -9.31
CA THR A 103 -5.56 1.28 -10.20
C THR A 103 -5.75 1.78 -11.63
N PHE A 104 -6.82 2.55 -11.93
CA PHE A 104 -7.24 2.88 -13.29
C PHE A 104 -6.19 3.66 -14.09
N ASP A 105 -5.41 4.52 -13.45
CA ASP A 105 -4.37 5.36 -14.03
C ASP A 105 -2.94 4.83 -13.80
N LEU A 106 -2.79 3.65 -13.19
CA LEU A 106 -1.50 3.07 -12.86
C LEU A 106 -1.00 2.13 -13.96
N SER A 107 0.29 2.27 -14.30
CA SER A 107 1.04 1.32 -15.12
C SER A 107 1.64 0.18 -14.28
N ALA A 108 2.03 0.47 -13.04
CA ALA A 108 2.60 -0.50 -12.11
C ALA A 108 2.46 -0.04 -10.65
N ILE A 109 2.63 -1.00 -9.74
CA ILE A 109 2.89 -0.76 -8.32
C ILE A 109 4.24 -1.39 -7.99
N GLU A 110 5.18 -0.59 -7.52
CA GLU A 110 6.52 -1.00 -7.14
C GLU A 110 6.62 -1.10 -5.62
N VAL A 111 7.09 -2.21 -5.09
CA VAL A 111 7.29 -2.43 -3.66
C VAL A 111 8.77 -2.66 -3.39
N LEU A 112 9.41 -1.69 -2.74
CA LEU A 112 10.78 -1.82 -2.23
C LEU A 112 10.70 -2.26 -0.77
N LYS A 113 11.25 -3.42 -0.44
CA LYS A 113 11.14 -4.02 0.89
C LYS A 113 12.33 -3.65 1.78
N GLY A 114 12.07 -3.42 3.07
CA GLY A 114 13.07 -3.01 4.07
C GLY A 114 13.29 -1.49 4.14
N PRO A 115 13.99 -1.01 5.19
CA PRO A 115 14.21 0.41 5.47
C PRO A 115 14.77 1.19 4.29
N SER A 116 14.10 2.27 3.90
CA SER A 116 14.37 3.02 2.66
C SER A 116 14.36 4.55 2.83
N SER A 117 14.52 5.05 4.08
CA SER A 117 14.51 6.50 4.34
C SER A 117 15.59 7.28 3.60
N MET A 118 16.70 6.65 3.20
CA MET A 118 17.72 7.31 2.38
C MET A 118 17.16 7.76 1.02
N LEU A 119 16.20 7.02 0.46
CA LEU A 119 15.56 7.37 -0.82
C LEU A 119 14.28 8.19 -0.63
N PHE A 120 13.49 7.90 0.41
CA PHE A 120 12.11 8.38 0.55
C PHE A 120 11.85 9.26 1.79
N GLY A 121 12.86 9.53 2.61
CA GLY A 121 12.71 10.33 3.82
C GLY A 121 12.14 9.52 5.01
N ARG A 122 11.44 10.19 5.91
CA ARG A 122 10.87 9.59 7.12
C ARG A 122 9.99 8.38 6.82
N GLY A 123 9.77 7.51 7.80
CA GLY A 123 8.99 6.28 7.65
C GLY A 123 9.79 5.11 7.07
N SER A 124 9.13 4.25 6.32
CA SER A 124 9.71 3.14 5.54
C SER A 124 10.43 2.05 6.34
N THR A 125 9.90 1.67 7.51
CA THR A 125 10.48 0.55 8.30
C THR A 125 10.38 -0.77 7.55
N GLY A 126 9.19 -1.13 7.09
CA GLY A 126 8.94 -2.35 6.32
C GLY A 126 9.31 -2.23 4.86
N GLY A 127 9.37 -1.00 4.36
CA GLY A 127 9.61 -0.67 2.97
C GLY A 127 8.71 0.45 2.46
N VAL A 128 8.69 0.66 1.15
CA VAL A 128 7.84 1.65 0.48
C VAL A 128 7.04 1.02 -0.63
N ILE A 129 5.87 1.59 -0.90
CA ILE A 129 4.97 1.19 -1.98
C ILE A 129 4.77 2.38 -2.89
N ASN A 130 5.29 2.32 -4.12
CA ASN A 130 5.22 3.40 -5.09
C ASN A 130 4.24 3.05 -6.20
N GLN A 131 3.26 3.91 -6.41
CA GLN A 131 2.33 3.88 -7.53
C GLN A 131 2.98 4.59 -8.72
N VAL A 132 2.98 3.96 -9.88
CA VAL A 132 3.54 4.50 -11.12
C VAL A 132 2.41 4.82 -12.08
N SER A 133 2.22 6.10 -12.35
CA SER A 133 1.19 6.57 -13.26
C SER A 133 1.48 6.18 -14.72
N LYS A 134 0.43 6.02 -15.51
CA LYS A 134 0.52 5.88 -16.97
C LYS A 134 0.95 7.21 -17.59
N GLU A 135 2.00 7.20 -18.40
CA GLU A 135 2.53 8.40 -19.08
C GLU A 135 2.03 8.51 -20.54
N PRO A 136 1.92 9.75 -21.10
CA PRO A 136 1.66 9.95 -22.52
C PRO A 136 2.79 9.44 -23.42
N GLU A 137 2.41 8.80 -24.57
CA GLU A 137 3.30 8.18 -25.53
C GLU A 137 3.06 8.73 -26.95
N LEU A 138 4.08 8.66 -27.82
CA LEU A 138 3.99 9.10 -29.22
C LEU A 138 3.28 8.09 -30.15
N LYS A 139 2.49 7.17 -29.58
CA LYS A 139 1.68 6.19 -30.31
C LYS A 139 0.21 6.41 -29.97
N ALA A 140 -0.64 6.63 -30.97
CA ALA A 140 -2.07 6.74 -30.73
C ALA A 140 -2.66 5.36 -30.39
N PHE A 141 -3.44 5.29 -29.32
CA PHE A 141 -4.26 4.14 -28.95
C PHE A 141 -5.40 4.57 -28.03
N GLY A 142 -6.42 3.73 -27.98
CA GLY A 142 -7.51 3.89 -27.04
C GLY A 142 -8.07 2.54 -26.62
N GLN A 143 -8.57 2.48 -25.39
CA GLN A 143 -9.36 1.35 -24.92
C GLN A 143 -10.48 1.83 -24.00
N VAL A 144 -11.62 1.14 -24.11
CA VAL A 144 -12.78 1.33 -23.24
C VAL A 144 -13.19 -0.03 -22.71
N SER A 145 -13.34 -0.14 -21.40
CA SER A 145 -13.72 -1.38 -20.73
C SER A 145 -15.04 -1.22 -20.00
N ALA A 146 -15.88 -2.26 -20.05
CA ALA A 146 -17.09 -2.38 -19.24
C ALA A 146 -17.10 -3.73 -18.54
N THR A 147 -17.30 -3.70 -17.23
CA THR A 147 -17.34 -4.89 -16.36
C THR A 147 -18.72 -4.99 -15.72
N VAL A 148 -19.28 -6.20 -15.76
CA VAL A 148 -20.48 -6.56 -15.00
C VAL A 148 -20.18 -7.81 -14.19
N GLY A 149 -20.74 -7.91 -13.00
CA GLY A 149 -20.50 -9.05 -12.12
C GLY A 149 -21.68 -9.39 -11.23
N THR A 150 -21.50 -10.44 -10.43
CA THR A 150 -22.45 -10.81 -9.37
C THR A 150 -22.54 -9.72 -8.32
N ASP A 151 -23.63 -9.69 -7.58
CA ASP A 151 -23.86 -8.75 -6.48
C ASP A 151 -23.83 -7.27 -6.95
N ASP A 152 -24.50 -6.97 -8.06
CA ASP A 152 -24.61 -5.63 -8.62
C ASP A 152 -23.25 -4.93 -8.82
N HIS A 153 -22.29 -5.65 -9.38
CA HIS A 153 -20.96 -5.14 -9.67
C HIS A 153 -20.93 -4.52 -11.07
N TYR A 154 -20.81 -3.21 -11.16
CA TYR A 154 -20.73 -2.44 -12.40
C TYR A 154 -19.51 -1.53 -12.40
N ARG A 155 -18.68 -1.62 -13.44
CA ARG A 155 -17.54 -0.73 -13.63
C ARG A 155 -17.32 -0.42 -15.09
N THR A 156 -16.94 0.82 -15.39
CA THR A 156 -16.46 1.26 -16.69
C THR A 156 -15.14 2.00 -16.54
N SER A 157 -14.27 1.87 -17.53
CA SER A 157 -13.02 2.63 -17.57
C SER A 157 -12.61 2.91 -19.01
N ALA A 158 -11.80 3.96 -19.21
CA ALA A 158 -11.22 4.28 -20.49
C ALA A 158 -9.78 4.80 -20.34
N ASP A 159 -8.93 4.50 -21.32
CA ASP A 159 -7.56 4.95 -21.44
C ASP A 159 -7.33 5.40 -22.88
N PHE A 160 -7.13 6.70 -23.09
CA PHE A 160 -6.90 7.32 -24.39
C PHE A 160 -5.54 7.97 -24.43
N ASN A 161 -4.74 7.64 -25.41
CA ASN A 161 -3.44 8.24 -25.65
C ASN A 161 -3.38 8.81 -27.07
N GLN A 162 -3.08 10.10 -27.19
CA GLN A 162 -3.06 10.80 -28.46
C GLN A 162 -1.79 11.63 -28.60
N PRO A 163 -0.93 11.37 -29.60
CA PRO A 163 0.12 12.29 -29.99
C PRO A 163 -0.48 13.63 -30.45
N LEU A 164 0.10 14.74 -29.98
CA LEU A 164 -0.27 16.10 -30.36
C LEU A 164 0.69 16.67 -31.41
N SER A 165 1.94 16.17 -31.39
CA SER A 165 3.00 16.47 -32.36
C SER A 165 4.04 15.34 -32.34
N ASP A 166 5.12 15.49 -33.12
CA ASP A 166 6.25 14.53 -33.15
C ASP A 166 6.99 14.42 -31.80
N THR A 167 6.78 15.35 -30.87
CA THR A 167 7.45 15.39 -29.57
C THR A 167 6.50 15.62 -28.41
N SER A 168 5.19 15.60 -28.62
CA SER A 168 4.24 15.82 -27.54
C SER A 168 3.02 14.91 -27.66
N ALA A 169 2.49 14.50 -26.51
CA ALA A 169 1.33 13.64 -26.42
C ALA A 169 0.48 13.99 -25.18
N MET A 170 -0.79 13.60 -25.23
CA MET A 170 -1.68 13.60 -24.08
C MET A 170 -2.18 12.18 -23.80
N ARG A 171 -2.49 11.89 -22.54
CA ARG A 171 -3.17 10.69 -22.10
C ARG A 171 -4.28 11.02 -21.14
N LEU A 172 -5.38 10.32 -21.24
CA LEU A 172 -6.54 10.50 -20.38
C LEU A 172 -6.99 9.14 -19.89
N ASN A 173 -6.99 8.96 -18.57
CA ASN A 173 -7.59 7.82 -17.91
C ASN A 173 -8.84 8.25 -17.15
N VAL A 174 -9.91 7.47 -17.26
CA VAL A 174 -11.15 7.70 -16.50
C VAL A 174 -11.73 6.37 -16.03
N PHE A 175 -12.43 6.39 -14.89
CA PHE A 175 -13.27 5.27 -14.45
C PHE A 175 -14.50 5.75 -13.70
N GLY A 176 -15.48 4.86 -13.62
CA GLY A 176 -16.64 4.99 -12.76
C GLY A 176 -17.14 3.61 -12.39
N GLN A 177 -17.57 3.44 -11.14
CA GLN A 177 -18.05 2.17 -10.62
C GLN A 177 -19.20 2.34 -9.64
N ASP A 178 -20.06 1.31 -9.61
CA ASP A 178 -21.04 1.06 -8.56
C ASP A 178 -20.95 -0.42 -8.24
N ILE A 179 -20.31 -0.73 -7.11
CA ILE A 179 -19.96 -2.09 -6.74
C ILE A 179 -20.60 -2.41 -5.40
N HIS A 180 -21.47 -3.41 -5.39
CA HIS A 180 -21.91 -4.07 -4.18
C HIS A 180 -21.06 -5.31 -3.91
N SER A 181 -21.12 -5.82 -2.71
CA SER A 181 -20.41 -7.03 -2.31
C SER A 181 -21.38 -8.17 -2.02
N THR A 182 -20.83 -9.35 -1.74
CA THR A 182 -21.62 -10.49 -1.22
C THR A 182 -22.27 -10.23 0.15
N ARG A 183 -22.04 -9.06 0.74
CA ARG A 183 -22.70 -8.54 1.97
C ARG A 183 -23.54 -7.34 1.55
N ASP A 184 -24.85 -7.48 1.60
CA ASP A 184 -25.84 -6.60 0.96
C ASP A 184 -25.67 -5.10 1.28
N VAL A 185 -25.22 -4.77 2.49
CA VAL A 185 -25.04 -3.37 2.94
C VAL A 185 -23.80 -2.69 2.35
N LEU A 186 -22.78 -3.48 1.95
CA LEU A 186 -21.49 -2.92 1.52
C LEU A 186 -21.52 -2.50 0.06
N SER A 187 -21.30 -1.22 -0.21
CA SER A 187 -21.22 -0.66 -1.56
C SER A 187 -20.12 0.39 -1.67
N ASN A 188 -19.59 0.53 -2.88
CA ASN A 188 -18.56 1.49 -3.26
C ASN A 188 -18.98 2.17 -4.56
N GLN A 189 -19.20 3.48 -4.51
CA GLN A 189 -19.57 4.30 -5.68
C GLN A 189 -18.47 5.32 -5.94
N ASP A 190 -17.58 4.97 -6.87
CA ASP A 190 -16.37 5.74 -7.09
C ASP A 190 -16.23 6.16 -8.53
N TYR A 191 -15.56 7.28 -8.76
CA TYR A 191 -15.14 7.71 -10.09
C TYR A 191 -13.84 8.51 -10.04
N GLY A 192 -13.12 8.51 -11.18
CA GLY A 192 -11.85 9.22 -11.29
C GLY A 192 -11.53 9.68 -12.71
N PHE A 193 -10.70 10.70 -12.76
CA PHE A 193 -10.24 11.37 -13.96
C PHE A 193 -8.76 11.71 -13.79
N ALA A 194 -7.90 11.19 -14.66
CA ALA A 194 -6.46 11.40 -14.63
C ALA A 194 -5.93 11.83 -16.00
N PRO A 195 -5.94 13.15 -16.31
CA PRO A 195 -5.33 13.70 -17.51
C PRO A 195 -3.83 13.88 -17.34
N SER A 196 -3.06 13.65 -18.38
CA SER A 196 -1.65 13.93 -18.43
C SER A 196 -1.21 14.46 -19.81
N PHE A 197 -0.19 15.34 -19.80
CA PHE A 197 0.39 15.94 -20.97
C PHE A 197 1.90 15.82 -20.89
N ARG A 198 2.56 15.43 -21.98
CA ARG A 198 4.03 15.33 -22.05
C ARG A 198 4.53 16.03 -23.30
N PHE A 199 5.48 16.92 -23.10
CA PHE A 199 6.08 17.77 -24.15
C PHE A 199 7.58 17.49 -24.22
N GLY A 200 8.14 17.63 -25.43
CA GLY A 200 9.56 17.43 -25.68
C GLY A 200 10.01 15.96 -25.59
N ILE A 201 9.12 15.01 -25.81
CA ILE A 201 9.44 13.58 -25.78
C ILE A 201 10.58 13.27 -26.76
N GLY A 202 11.65 12.64 -26.28
CA GLY A 202 12.85 12.31 -27.07
C GLY A 202 13.76 13.49 -27.35
N THR A 203 13.48 14.66 -26.78
CA THR A 203 14.38 15.85 -26.83
C THR A 203 15.16 16.01 -25.52
N PRO A 204 16.18 16.87 -25.47
CA PRO A 204 16.91 17.10 -24.22
C PRO A 204 16.04 17.65 -23.08
N THR A 205 14.92 18.29 -23.36
CA THR A 205 14.00 18.84 -22.34
C THR A 205 12.64 18.23 -22.49
N GLU A 206 12.20 17.51 -21.44
CA GLU A 206 10.87 16.95 -21.35
C GLU A 206 10.11 17.58 -20.18
N ILE A 207 8.84 17.93 -20.40
CA ILE A 207 7.92 18.42 -19.35
C ILE A 207 6.70 17.52 -19.34
N THR A 208 6.37 16.99 -18.15
CA THR A 208 5.13 16.23 -17.93
C THR A 208 4.27 16.97 -16.91
N LEU A 209 3.00 17.18 -17.25
CA LEU A 209 1.98 17.71 -16.37
C LEU A 209 0.90 16.66 -16.21
N SER A 210 0.55 16.30 -14.99
CA SER A 210 -0.48 15.29 -14.69
C SER A 210 -1.35 15.73 -13.52
N ALA A 211 -2.58 15.18 -13.51
CA ALA A 211 -3.49 15.33 -12.39
C ALA A 211 -4.19 14.01 -12.10
N LEU A 212 -4.52 13.78 -10.83
CA LEU A 212 -5.41 12.72 -10.36
C LEU A 212 -6.57 13.37 -9.61
N LEU A 213 -7.78 13.19 -10.10
CA LEU A 213 -9.02 13.64 -9.48
C LEU A 213 -9.88 12.39 -9.22
N GLN A 214 -10.04 11.99 -7.95
CA GLN A 214 -10.80 10.81 -7.57
C GLN A 214 -11.84 11.16 -6.51
N ARG A 215 -13.01 10.54 -6.58
CA ARG A 215 -14.10 10.68 -5.63
C ARG A 215 -14.57 9.30 -5.23
N ASN A 216 -14.59 9.05 -3.93
CA ASN A 216 -15.06 7.80 -3.35
C ASN A 216 -16.28 8.06 -2.47
N HIS A 217 -17.26 7.16 -2.54
CA HIS A 217 -18.42 7.12 -1.71
C HIS A 217 -18.66 5.69 -1.25
N ASP A 218 -18.04 5.34 -0.11
CA ASP A 218 -17.93 3.97 0.37
C ASP A 218 -18.76 3.73 1.63
N MET A 219 -19.31 2.53 1.76
CA MET A 219 -19.85 2.03 3.03
C MET A 219 -18.68 1.47 3.87
N PRO A 220 -18.40 2.08 5.07
CA PRO A 220 -17.32 1.59 5.93
C PRO A 220 -17.69 0.27 6.61
N ASP A 221 -16.71 -0.62 6.78
CA ASP A 221 -16.84 -1.87 7.52
C ASP A 221 -15.80 -1.98 8.64
N TYR A 222 -16.26 -1.94 9.86
CA TYR A 222 -15.43 -2.06 11.06
C TYR A 222 -15.33 -3.50 11.60
N GLY A 223 -15.90 -4.47 10.87
CA GLY A 223 -15.78 -5.89 11.14
C GLY A 223 -16.48 -6.38 12.42
N PHE A 224 -16.12 -7.60 12.79
CA PHE A 224 -16.74 -8.34 13.89
C PHE A 224 -15.94 -8.17 15.19
N PRO A 225 -16.65 -8.03 16.34
CA PRO A 225 -15.98 -8.09 17.63
C PRO A 225 -15.49 -9.52 17.91
N PRO A 226 -14.43 -9.68 18.72
CA PRO A 226 -14.02 -11.01 19.15
C PRO A 226 -14.95 -11.60 20.21
N ILE A 227 -15.07 -12.93 20.23
CA ILE A 227 -15.64 -13.75 21.31
C ILE A 227 -14.67 -14.87 21.64
N ASN A 228 -14.29 -15.00 22.90
CA ASN A 228 -13.32 -16.00 23.36
C ASN A 228 -12.01 -15.98 22.57
N GLY A 229 -11.49 -14.77 22.25
CA GLY A 229 -10.22 -14.58 21.56
C GLY A 229 -10.23 -14.95 20.06
N ARG A 230 -11.40 -15.05 19.44
CA ARG A 230 -11.61 -15.33 18.02
C ARG A 230 -12.68 -14.39 17.47
N PRO A 231 -12.74 -14.10 16.15
CA PRO A 231 -13.89 -13.42 15.57
C PRO A 231 -15.19 -14.12 15.95
N ALA A 232 -16.24 -13.39 16.26
CA ALA A 232 -17.53 -13.97 16.59
C ALA A 232 -17.99 -14.96 15.51
N ASN A 233 -18.41 -16.15 15.90
CA ASN A 233 -18.88 -17.19 14.98
C ASN A 233 -20.34 -16.95 14.60
N VAL A 234 -20.58 -15.98 13.76
CA VAL A 234 -21.89 -15.52 13.26
C VAL A 234 -21.89 -15.53 11.73
N SER A 235 -23.01 -15.16 11.09
CA SER A 235 -23.04 -15.01 9.63
C SER A 235 -21.99 -14.00 9.16
N HIS A 236 -21.25 -14.31 8.09
CA HIS A 236 -20.33 -13.36 7.46
C HIS A 236 -21.06 -12.17 6.81
N ASP A 237 -22.37 -12.29 6.60
CA ASP A 237 -23.21 -11.22 6.04
C ASP A 237 -23.61 -10.18 7.10
N ASN A 238 -23.40 -10.48 8.40
CA ASN A 238 -23.71 -9.54 9.47
C ASN A 238 -22.93 -8.24 9.31
N PHE A 239 -23.61 -7.13 9.56
CA PHE A 239 -23.04 -5.79 9.58
C PHE A 239 -23.30 -5.12 10.94
N TYR A 240 -22.27 -4.56 11.56
CA TYR A 240 -22.35 -3.89 12.86
C TYR A 240 -22.09 -2.38 12.72
N GLY A 241 -22.81 -1.78 11.78
CA GLY A 241 -22.86 -0.36 11.50
C GLY A 241 -24.31 0.10 11.29
N LEU A 242 -24.49 1.27 10.73
CA LEU A 242 -25.79 1.86 10.39
C LEU A 242 -25.88 2.07 8.88
N THR A 243 -27.07 1.95 8.29
CA THR A 243 -27.25 2.02 6.83
C THR A 243 -27.01 3.42 6.24
N ASP A 244 -26.93 4.45 7.08
CA ASP A 244 -26.54 5.82 6.71
C ASP A 244 -25.08 6.16 7.04
N ASP A 245 -24.27 5.17 7.42
CA ASP A 245 -22.81 5.32 7.49
C ASP A 245 -22.24 5.49 6.09
N ARG A 246 -21.18 6.28 5.98
CA ARG A 246 -20.47 6.54 4.70
C ARG A 246 -19.08 7.10 4.94
N THR A 247 -18.18 6.83 4.01
CA THR A 247 -16.88 7.45 3.88
C THR A 247 -16.81 8.13 2.52
N ASN A 248 -16.94 9.46 2.50
CA ASN A 248 -16.78 10.27 1.29
C ASN A 248 -15.37 10.81 1.23
N GLN A 249 -14.68 10.63 0.10
CA GLN A 249 -13.30 11.06 -0.08
C GLN A 249 -13.13 11.80 -1.40
N ASP A 250 -12.53 13.00 -1.31
CA ASP A 250 -12.15 13.82 -2.44
C ASP A 250 -10.62 13.86 -2.53
N VAL A 251 -10.08 13.39 -3.64
CA VAL A 251 -8.64 13.38 -3.94
C VAL A 251 -8.39 14.31 -5.12
N ASN A 252 -7.51 15.28 -4.94
CA ASN A 252 -7.04 16.18 -5.99
C ASN A 252 -5.52 16.25 -5.90
N SER A 253 -4.81 15.71 -6.90
CA SER A 253 -3.34 15.74 -6.97
C SER A 253 -2.91 16.31 -8.32
N PHE A 254 -1.92 17.21 -8.29
CA PHE A 254 -1.36 17.84 -9.47
C PHE A 254 0.15 17.70 -9.42
N ASN A 255 0.74 17.22 -10.51
CA ASN A 255 2.19 17.00 -10.62
C ASN A 255 2.73 17.71 -11.87
N ALA A 256 3.87 18.39 -11.70
CA ALA A 256 4.65 18.97 -12.77
C ALA A 256 6.09 18.44 -12.70
N ARG A 257 6.56 17.78 -13.75
CA ARG A 257 7.90 17.21 -13.83
C ARG A 257 8.66 17.76 -15.03
N LEU A 258 9.85 18.27 -14.76
CA LEU A 258 10.85 18.69 -15.75
C LEU A 258 12.01 17.68 -15.74
N LYS A 259 12.36 17.15 -16.91
CA LYS A 259 13.63 16.45 -17.15
C LYS A 259 14.43 17.25 -18.16
N HIS A 260 15.72 17.48 -17.86
CA HIS A 260 16.63 18.14 -18.80
C HIS A 260 17.98 17.42 -18.85
N SER A 261 18.39 17.04 -20.03
CA SER A 261 19.72 16.45 -20.29
C SER A 261 20.67 17.52 -20.79
N PHE A 262 21.60 17.95 -19.94
CA PHE A 262 22.66 18.91 -20.32
C PHE A 262 23.69 18.25 -21.24
N SER A 263 23.93 16.95 -21.02
CA SER A 263 24.80 16.09 -21.82
C SER A 263 24.38 14.61 -21.66
N SER A 264 25.13 13.68 -22.27
CA SER A 264 24.97 12.25 -22.01
C SER A 264 25.22 11.85 -20.56
N ASP A 265 25.98 12.67 -19.83
CA ASP A 265 26.49 12.35 -18.50
C ASP A 265 25.87 13.19 -17.39
N VAL A 266 25.18 14.28 -17.74
CA VAL A 266 24.56 15.18 -16.75
C VAL A 266 23.12 15.44 -17.12
N SER A 267 22.21 15.10 -16.22
CA SER A 267 20.79 15.37 -16.35
C SER A 267 20.16 15.86 -15.03
N LEU A 268 19.15 16.69 -15.16
CA LEU A 268 18.34 17.24 -14.07
C LEU A 268 16.93 16.68 -14.15
N ARG A 269 16.38 16.28 -13.02
CA ARG A 269 14.95 16.04 -12.83
C ARG A 269 14.45 16.93 -11.71
N SER A 270 13.48 17.78 -11.99
CA SER A 270 12.81 18.60 -10.99
C SER A 270 11.32 18.33 -11.03
N GLN A 271 10.72 18.10 -9.88
CA GLN A 271 9.31 17.77 -9.75
C GLN A 271 8.67 18.65 -8.68
N LEU A 272 7.41 19.02 -8.90
CA LEU A 272 6.57 19.72 -7.96
C LEU A 272 5.23 18.98 -7.88
N ASN A 273 4.82 18.62 -6.68
CA ASN A 273 3.52 18.00 -6.41
C ASN A 273 2.70 18.88 -5.46
N TYR A 274 1.42 19.08 -5.78
CA TYR A 274 0.43 19.63 -4.86
C TYR A 274 -0.73 18.66 -4.78
N SER A 275 -1.05 18.20 -3.57
CA SER A 275 -2.20 17.32 -3.35
C SER A 275 -3.07 17.84 -2.22
N GLU A 276 -4.37 17.68 -2.39
CA GLU A 276 -5.39 17.99 -1.39
C GLU A 276 -6.35 16.81 -1.28
N TYR A 277 -6.58 16.40 -0.04
CA TYR A 277 -7.46 15.28 0.29
C TYR A 277 -8.51 15.75 1.29
N THR A 278 -9.77 15.46 1.02
CA THR A 278 -10.86 15.68 1.97
C THR A 278 -11.53 14.35 2.26
N THR A 279 -11.68 14.02 3.53
CA THR A 279 -12.45 12.86 3.97
C THR A 279 -13.57 13.32 4.90
N ASN A 280 -14.81 12.96 4.55
CA ASN A 280 -15.98 13.14 5.40
C ASN A 280 -16.50 11.76 5.77
N ALA A 281 -16.14 11.32 6.98
CA ALA A 281 -16.46 10.03 7.53
C ALA A 281 -17.61 10.14 8.53
N ARG A 282 -18.65 9.35 8.29
CA ARG A 282 -19.74 9.06 9.23
C ARG A 282 -19.72 7.55 9.41
N GLU A 283 -19.13 7.08 10.47
CA GLU A 283 -18.75 5.68 10.60
C GLU A 283 -19.13 5.13 11.96
N THR A 284 -19.58 3.88 12.00
CA THR A 284 -19.97 3.19 13.22
C THR A 284 -19.21 1.90 13.38
N ALA A 285 -18.68 1.68 14.58
CA ALA A 285 -17.88 0.51 14.92
C ALA A 285 -18.49 -0.33 16.03
N ALA A 286 -18.29 -1.65 15.98
CA ALA A 286 -18.54 -2.56 17.08
C ALA A 286 -17.54 -2.30 18.22
N ASN A 287 -17.92 -1.54 19.23
CA ASN A 287 -17.02 -1.10 20.31
C ASN A 287 -16.89 -2.11 21.45
N SER A 288 -18.02 -2.63 21.92
CA SER A 288 -18.05 -3.56 23.06
C SER A 288 -19.14 -4.62 22.85
N VAL A 289 -18.94 -5.80 23.47
CA VAL A 289 -19.98 -6.83 23.55
C VAL A 289 -20.59 -6.77 24.94
N VAL A 290 -21.92 -6.74 25.01
CA VAL A 290 -22.69 -6.68 26.26
C VAL A 290 -23.69 -7.82 26.34
N THR A 291 -24.05 -8.22 27.55
CA THR A 291 -25.12 -9.19 27.80
C THR A 291 -26.49 -8.51 27.73
N ALA A 292 -27.57 -9.26 27.67
CA ALA A 292 -28.95 -8.77 27.72
C ALA A 292 -29.22 -7.90 28.97
N ASN A 293 -28.47 -8.10 30.05
CA ASN A 293 -28.61 -7.35 31.30
C ASN A 293 -27.66 -6.11 31.33
N GLY A 294 -27.02 -5.77 30.20
CA GLY A 294 -26.15 -4.59 30.08
C GLY A 294 -24.72 -4.77 30.67
N VAL A 295 -24.32 -5.99 30.99
CA VAL A 295 -22.95 -6.24 31.48
C VAL A 295 -21.98 -6.29 30.31
N THR A 296 -21.00 -5.38 30.29
CA THR A 296 -19.96 -5.35 29.28
C THR A 296 -18.94 -6.47 29.48
N LEU A 297 -18.64 -7.25 28.44
CA LEU A 297 -17.58 -8.26 28.48
C LEU A 297 -16.19 -7.58 28.43
N ASN A 298 -15.19 -8.33 28.92
CA ASN A 298 -13.81 -7.83 28.95
C ASN A 298 -13.16 -7.92 27.55
N LYS A 299 -13.22 -6.83 26.79
CA LYS A 299 -12.65 -6.78 25.43
C LYS A 299 -11.14 -6.93 25.39
N THR A 300 -10.41 -6.51 26.43
CA THR A 300 -8.93 -6.68 26.48
C THR A 300 -8.52 -8.14 26.67
N ALA A 301 -9.40 -8.98 27.19
CA ALA A 301 -9.23 -10.42 27.29
C ALA A 301 -9.90 -11.19 26.12
N GLY A 302 -10.34 -10.50 25.06
CA GLY A 302 -11.00 -11.12 23.91
C GLY A 302 -12.45 -11.53 24.16
N ASN A 303 -13.16 -10.86 25.07
CA ASN A 303 -14.54 -11.10 25.45
C ASN A 303 -14.85 -12.54 25.88
N PRO A 304 -14.18 -13.07 26.92
CA PRO A 304 -14.42 -14.40 27.40
C PRO A 304 -15.86 -14.56 27.93
N THR A 305 -16.54 -15.60 27.47
CA THR A 305 -17.92 -15.88 27.90
C THR A 305 -18.30 -17.33 27.66
N THR A 306 -19.24 -17.83 28.47
CA THR A 306 -19.92 -19.12 28.27
C THR A 306 -21.38 -18.93 27.86
N LEU A 307 -21.84 -17.66 27.74
CA LEU A 307 -23.21 -17.36 27.34
C LEU A 307 -23.41 -17.72 25.86
N PRO A 308 -24.62 -18.14 25.48
CA PRO A 308 -24.99 -18.32 24.08
C PRO A 308 -24.90 -17.00 23.33
N LEU A 309 -24.46 -17.04 22.06
CA LEU A 309 -24.26 -15.84 21.23
C LEU A 309 -25.55 -15.02 21.04
N GLN A 310 -26.72 -15.68 21.02
CA GLN A 310 -28.03 -15.01 20.92
C GLN A 310 -28.38 -14.11 22.12
N ASP A 311 -27.71 -14.30 23.25
CA ASP A 311 -27.90 -13.49 24.46
C ASP A 311 -26.92 -12.33 24.55
N LEU A 312 -26.12 -12.12 23.49
CA LEU A 312 -25.10 -11.07 23.39
C LEU A 312 -25.51 -9.99 22.38
N TYR A 313 -25.13 -8.79 22.70
CA TYR A 313 -25.37 -7.58 21.89
C TYR A 313 -24.08 -6.82 21.66
N VAL A 314 -24.04 -6.08 20.57
CA VAL A 314 -22.93 -5.18 20.21
C VAL A 314 -23.32 -3.76 20.55
N GLN A 315 -22.56 -3.12 21.41
CA GLN A 315 -22.62 -1.69 21.66
C GLN A 315 -21.80 -0.96 20.61
N LEU A 316 -22.44 -0.04 19.91
CA LEU A 316 -21.83 0.75 18.85
C LEU A 316 -21.12 1.99 19.40
N ALA A 317 -20.08 2.43 18.68
CA ALA A 317 -19.44 3.75 18.85
C ALA A 317 -19.27 4.42 17.49
N SER A 318 -19.44 5.74 17.44
CA SER A 318 -19.17 6.51 16.21
C SER A 318 -17.68 6.88 16.09
N HIS A 319 -17.22 6.95 14.86
CA HIS A 319 -15.90 7.43 14.47
C HIS A 319 -16.00 8.58 13.45
N ASP A 320 -17.02 9.42 13.61
CA ASP A 320 -17.32 10.51 12.68
C ASP A 320 -16.21 11.59 12.71
N ARG A 321 -15.81 12.04 11.51
CA ARG A 321 -14.81 13.10 11.36
C ARG A 321 -14.81 13.74 10.00
N VAL A 322 -14.30 14.96 9.95
CA VAL A 322 -13.91 15.63 8.71
C VAL A 322 -12.41 15.85 8.75
N ILE A 323 -11.71 15.39 7.72
CA ILE A 323 -10.26 15.52 7.58
C ILE A 323 -9.98 16.32 6.32
N HIS A 324 -9.11 17.34 6.43
CA HIS A 324 -8.50 18.03 5.31
C HIS A 324 -6.99 17.87 5.41
N ASP A 325 -6.39 17.26 4.39
CA ASP A 325 -4.96 17.01 4.31
C ASP A 325 -4.43 17.65 3.02
N ARG A 326 -3.31 18.41 3.10
CA ARG A 326 -2.67 19.05 1.96
C ARG A 326 -1.17 18.88 2.04
N ILE A 327 -0.57 18.64 0.91
CA ILE A 327 0.88 18.56 0.77
C ILE A 327 1.33 19.35 -0.47
N LEU A 328 2.35 20.18 -0.28
CA LEU A 328 3.15 20.76 -1.35
C LEU A 328 4.56 20.20 -1.22
N ASP A 329 5.02 19.45 -2.21
CA ASP A 329 6.33 18.78 -2.19
C ASP A 329 7.11 19.13 -3.48
N SER A 330 8.39 19.43 -3.32
CA SER A 330 9.32 19.71 -4.40
C SER A 330 10.58 18.87 -4.25
N GLN A 331 10.91 18.12 -5.29
CA GLN A 331 12.13 17.31 -5.37
C GLN A 331 12.94 17.69 -6.61
N THR A 332 14.23 17.89 -6.43
CA THR A 332 15.15 18.15 -7.54
C THR A 332 16.36 17.25 -7.42
N ASP A 333 16.61 16.44 -8.45
CA ASP A 333 17.69 15.48 -8.58
C ASP A 333 18.63 15.88 -9.71
N LEU A 334 19.92 15.92 -9.46
CA LEU A 334 20.97 16.02 -10.45
C LEU A 334 21.63 14.63 -10.57
N VAL A 335 21.58 14.04 -11.75
CA VAL A 335 22.25 12.79 -12.08
C VAL A 335 23.54 13.13 -12.82
N THR A 336 24.67 12.65 -12.30
CA THR A 336 25.99 12.89 -12.89
C THR A 336 26.71 11.56 -13.08
N LYS A 337 27.16 11.26 -14.31
CA LYS A 337 28.01 10.12 -14.63
C LYS A 337 29.44 10.59 -14.80
N PHE A 338 30.38 9.93 -14.15
CA PHE A 338 31.80 10.25 -14.22
C PHE A 338 32.66 9.05 -13.85
N ASN A 339 33.93 9.13 -14.18
CA ASN A 339 34.91 8.05 -13.89
C ASN A 339 35.94 8.57 -12.87
N ILE A 340 36.27 7.70 -11.90
CA ILE A 340 37.44 7.87 -11.02
C ILE A 340 38.39 6.71 -11.31
N GLY A 341 39.41 6.96 -12.10
CA GLY A 341 40.27 5.89 -12.66
C GLY A 341 39.43 4.95 -13.53
N SER A 342 39.41 3.66 -13.19
CA SER A 342 38.58 2.66 -13.88
C SER A 342 37.15 2.52 -13.34
N VAL A 343 36.82 3.18 -12.24
CA VAL A 343 35.52 3.07 -11.61
C VAL A 343 34.51 4.03 -12.27
N GLN A 344 33.42 3.49 -12.78
CA GLN A 344 32.33 4.26 -13.37
C GLN A 344 31.30 4.58 -12.28
N ASN A 345 30.99 5.86 -12.08
CA ASN A 345 30.06 6.33 -11.06
C ASN A 345 28.81 6.90 -11.70
N THR A 346 27.65 6.61 -11.13
CA THR A 346 26.38 7.27 -11.40
C THR A 346 25.89 7.86 -10.07
N LEU A 347 26.14 9.15 -9.89
CA LEU A 347 25.78 9.89 -8.69
C LEU A 347 24.45 10.59 -8.89
N VAL A 348 23.49 10.31 -8.01
CA VAL A 348 22.26 11.09 -7.84
C VAL A 348 22.44 11.96 -6.62
N SER A 349 22.39 13.28 -6.79
CA SER A 349 22.38 14.25 -5.69
C SER A 349 21.11 15.07 -5.74
N GLY A 350 20.45 15.26 -4.60
CA GLY A 350 19.15 15.91 -4.62
C GLY A 350 18.80 16.67 -3.36
N VAL A 351 17.75 17.47 -3.51
CA VAL A 351 17.10 18.22 -2.44
C VAL A 351 15.60 17.95 -2.47
N GLU A 352 14.98 17.96 -1.29
CA GLU A 352 13.54 17.83 -1.12
C GLU A 352 13.04 18.86 -0.11
N LEU A 353 11.93 19.52 -0.43
CA LEU A 353 11.24 20.47 0.43
C LEU A 353 9.75 20.12 0.39
N ALA A 354 9.16 19.87 1.56
CA ALA A 354 7.73 19.61 1.66
C ALA A 354 7.10 20.40 2.80
N HIS A 355 5.88 20.87 2.55
CA HIS A 355 4.99 21.48 3.53
C HIS A 355 3.66 20.75 3.55
N GLU A 356 3.25 20.29 4.74
CA GLU A 356 2.02 19.51 4.97
C GLU A 356 1.12 20.23 5.96
N THR A 357 -0.19 20.19 5.72
CA THR A 357 -1.21 20.64 6.68
C THR A 357 -2.24 19.55 6.86
N TYR A 358 -2.66 19.32 8.09
CA TYR A 358 -3.65 18.31 8.46
C TYR A 358 -4.62 18.88 9.48
N ASP A 359 -5.90 18.98 9.10
CA ASP A 359 -7.01 19.39 9.97
C ASP A 359 -7.94 18.20 10.15
N ASN A 360 -8.29 17.88 11.39
CA ASN A 360 -9.15 16.76 11.72
C ASN A 360 -10.16 17.16 12.81
N GLN A 361 -11.40 17.36 12.43
CA GLN A 361 -12.51 17.63 13.34
C GLN A 361 -13.27 16.34 13.62
N ALA A 362 -13.17 15.81 14.83
CA ALA A 362 -13.97 14.67 15.28
C ALA A 362 -15.37 15.11 15.74
N THR A 363 -16.34 14.22 15.59
CA THR A 363 -17.68 14.33 16.19
C THR A 363 -18.08 12.98 16.78
N THR A 364 -18.96 13.00 17.77
CA THR A 364 -19.46 11.80 18.45
C THR A 364 -20.97 11.75 18.41
N ARG A 365 -21.53 10.66 17.91
CA ARG A 365 -22.96 10.33 18.01
C ARG A 365 -23.21 9.62 19.35
N ASN A 366 -24.14 10.13 20.14
CA ASN A 366 -24.51 9.61 21.44
C ASN A 366 -25.89 8.98 21.39
N GLY A 367 -26.07 7.86 22.09
CA GLY A 367 -27.34 7.13 22.11
C GLY A 367 -27.50 6.17 20.93
N LEU A 368 -26.42 5.68 20.36
CA LEU A 368 -26.44 4.64 19.31
C LEU A 368 -27.13 3.37 19.82
N PRO A 369 -27.84 2.63 18.95
CA PRO A 369 -28.56 1.41 19.34
C PRO A 369 -27.64 0.28 19.74
N LEU A 370 -28.17 -0.69 20.47
CA LEU A 370 -27.56 -2.00 20.67
C LEU A 370 -28.02 -2.94 19.55
N LEU A 371 -27.10 -3.57 18.86
CA LEU A 371 -27.41 -4.56 17.83
C LEU A 371 -27.26 -5.98 18.39
N SER A 372 -28.15 -6.90 18.00
CA SER A 372 -27.95 -8.33 18.29
C SER A 372 -26.64 -8.80 17.68
N LEU A 373 -25.86 -9.60 18.41
CA LEU A 373 -24.62 -10.19 17.88
C LEU A 373 -24.90 -11.20 16.76
N VAL A 374 -26.00 -11.93 16.83
CA VAL A 374 -26.32 -13.00 15.85
C VAL A 374 -27.14 -12.50 14.69
N ASN A 375 -28.12 -11.64 14.96
CA ASN A 375 -29.05 -11.09 13.98
C ASN A 375 -29.11 -9.55 14.13
N PRO A 376 -28.07 -8.81 13.72
CA PRO A 376 -28.12 -7.36 13.74
C PRO A 376 -29.23 -6.85 12.80
N VAL A 377 -29.95 -5.82 13.24
CA VAL A 377 -30.95 -5.16 12.40
C VAL A 377 -30.24 -4.08 11.59
N GLU A 378 -30.44 -4.09 10.30
CA GLU A 378 -29.95 -3.07 9.38
C GLU A 378 -30.89 -1.85 9.44
N GLU A 379 -30.47 -0.81 10.12
CA GLU A 379 -31.25 0.40 10.31
C GLU A 379 -30.39 1.67 10.17
N ALA A 380 -31.03 2.77 9.79
CA ALA A 380 -30.39 4.08 9.81
C ALA A 380 -30.27 4.60 11.25
N THR A 381 -29.45 5.63 11.44
CA THR A 381 -29.27 6.30 12.72
C THR A 381 -30.62 6.73 13.30
N PRO A 382 -31.03 6.27 14.50
CA PRO A 382 -32.29 6.67 15.15
C PRO A 382 -32.37 8.18 15.38
N SER A 383 -33.58 8.74 15.28
CA SER A 383 -33.82 10.18 15.38
C SER A 383 -33.51 10.78 16.76
N ASN A 384 -33.40 9.95 17.78
CA ASN A 384 -33.07 10.37 19.16
C ASN A 384 -31.55 10.41 19.41
N VAL A 385 -30.71 10.01 18.44
CA VAL A 385 -29.25 10.11 18.52
C VAL A 385 -28.87 11.59 18.45
N THR A 386 -28.04 12.02 19.39
CA THR A 386 -27.50 13.39 19.43
C THR A 386 -26.06 13.43 19.04
N THR A 387 -25.59 14.54 18.47
CA THR A 387 -24.19 14.72 18.07
C THR A 387 -23.51 15.75 18.94
N THR A 388 -22.29 15.46 19.39
CA THR A 388 -21.41 16.39 20.11
C THR A 388 -20.12 16.60 19.32
N ILE A 389 -19.63 17.85 19.34
CA ILE A 389 -18.35 18.20 18.73
C ILE A 389 -17.23 17.62 19.59
N GLY A 390 -16.33 16.87 18.98
CA GLY A 390 -15.15 16.32 19.59
C GLY A 390 -13.89 17.18 19.39
N ASN A 391 -12.73 16.57 19.54
CA ASN A 391 -11.46 17.26 19.34
C ASN A 391 -11.29 17.72 17.90
N ARG A 392 -10.75 18.95 17.72
CA ARG A 392 -10.18 19.42 16.47
C ARG A 392 -8.67 19.47 16.63
N ALA A 393 -7.96 18.79 15.74
CA ALA A 393 -6.51 18.85 15.62
C ALA A 393 -6.15 19.61 14.35
N ASP A 394 -5.44 20.73 14.50
CA ASP A 394 -4.83 21.49 13.42
C ASP A 394 -3.32 21.26 13.46
N SER A 395 -2.74 20.78 12.38
CA SER A 395 -1.33 20.36 12.35
C SER A 395 -0.64 20.85 11.09
N THR A 396 0.64 21.18 11.22
CA THR A 396 1.53 21.50 10.10
C THR A 396 2.82 20.74 10.22
N ALA A 397 3.44 20.39 9.09
CA ALA A 397 4.80 19.84 9.08
C ALA A 397 5.63 20.39 7.92
N ASP A 398 6.90 20.66 8.21
CA ASP A 398 7.91 21.07 7.25
C ASP A 398 9.01 20.02 7.16
N THR A 399 9.31 19.55 5.96
CA THR A 399 10.44 18.67 5.66
C THR A 399 11.44 19.41 4.77
N ALA A 400 12.72 19.33 5.12
CA ALA A 400 13.81 19.75 4.25
C ALA A 400 14.91 18.67 4.28
N ALA A 401 15.33 18.21 3.11
CA ALA A 401 16.32 17.17 3.00
C ALA A 401 17.33 17.42 1.88
N VAL A 402 18.55 16.90 2.11
CA VAL A 402 19.58 16.79 1.10
C VAL A 402 20.09 15.36 1.08
N TYR A 403 20.39 14.85 -0.11
CA TYR A 403 20.83 13.46 -0.26
C TYR A 403 21.79 13.28 -1.42
N VAL A 404 22.59 12.22 -1.30
CA VAL A 404 23.44 11.71 -2.35
C VAL A 404 23.34 10.18 -2.39
N ASN A 405 23.31 9.58 -3.57
CA ASN A 405 23.34 8.15 -3.78
C ASN A 405 24.25 7.86 -4.97
N ASP A 406 25.32 7.13 -4.75
CA ASP A 406 26.24 6.72 -5.81
C ASP A 406 26.11 5.25 -6.11
N THR A 407 26.13 4.92 -7.39
CA THR A 407 26.27 3.56 -7.92
C THR A 407 27.62 3.49 -8.64
N ALA A 408 28.61 2.92 -7.96
CA ALA A 408 29.97 2.83 -8.41
C ALA A 408 30.26 1.42 -8.99
N LYS A 409 30.41 1.30 -10.30
CA LYS A 409 30.82 0.08 -11.00
C LYS A 409 32.35 -0.08 -10.84
N LEU A 410 32.77 -0.91 -9.86
CA LEU A 410 34.17 -1.13 -9.50
C LEU A 410 34.89 -1.98 -10.54
N SER A 411 34.15 -2.91 -11.16
CA SER A 411 34.57 -3.75 -12.26
C SER A 411 33.35 -4.25 -13.03
N ASP A 412 33.55 -5.09 -14.06
CA ASP A 412 32.42 -5.69 -14.79
C ASP A 412 31.55 -6.59 -13.93
N GLN A 413 32.06 -7.09 -12.81
CA GLN A 413 31.35 -8.00 -11.91
C GLN A 413 30.93 -7.36 -10.58
N TRP A 414 31.55 -6.26 -10.17
CA TRP A 414 31.31 -5.68 -8.84
C TRP A 414 30.79 -4.27 -8.93
N THR A 415 29.69 -4.03 -8.25
CA THR A 415 29.09 -2.70 -8.10
C THR A 415 28.86 -2.40 -6.62
N LEU A 416 29.27 -1.22 -6.18
CA LEU A 416 29.01 -0.67 -4.85
C LEU A 416 27.90 0.39 -4.97
N VAL A 417 26.86 0.28 -4.16
CA VAL A 417 25.85 1.32 -3.96
C VAL A 417 26.06 1.92 -2.59
N ALA A 418 26.13 3.25 -2.50
CA ALA A 418 26.26 3.97 -1.23
C ALA A 418 25.41 5.25 -1.26
N GLY A 419 24.60 5.45 -0.24
CA GLY A 419 23.73 6.62 -0.13
C GLY A 419 23.69 7.20 1.28
N LEU A 420 23.57 8.51 1.33
CA LEU A 420 23.44 9.31 2.54
C LEU A 420 22.34 10.35 2.33
N ARG A 421 21.46 10.50 3.31
CA ARG A 421 20.44 11.55 3.34
C ARG A 421 20.41 12.19 4.72
N ARG A 422 20.29 13.51 4.75
CA ARG A 422 20.08 14.30 5.96
C ARG A 422 18.76 15.04 5.85
N ASP A 423 17.89 14.79 6.84
CA ASP A 423 16.56 15.39 6.95
C ASP A 423 16.47 16.32 8.16
N ARG A 424 15.68 17.38 8.00
CA ARG A 424 15.06 18.15 9.06
C ARG A 424 13.54 17.98 8.92
N PHE A 425 12.91 17.51 9.97
CA PHE A 425 11.44 17.43 10.06
C PHE A 425 10.99 18.26 11.25
N LYS A 426 10.02 19.16 11.01
CA LYS A 426 9.38 19.96 12.07
C LYS A 426 7.86 19.77 11.94
N ALA A 427 7.21 19.47 13.06
CA ALA A 427 5.75 19.40 13.13
C ALA A 427 5.24 20.23 14.32
N ASP A 428 4.13 20.91 14.10
CA ASP A 428 3.39 21.67 15.09
C ASP A 428 1.93 21.19 15.08
N ILE A 429 1.37 20.88 16.25
CA ILE A 429 0.01 20.35 16.41
C ILE A 429 -0.72 21.14 17.48
N THR A 430 -1.95 21.55 17.19
CA THR A 430 -2.87 22.20 18.13
C THR A 430 -4.14 21.37 18.29
N ASN A 431 -4.56 21.10 19.53
CA ASN A 431 -5.79 20.40 19.85
C ASN A 431 -6.78 21.34 20.59
N SER A 432 -8.05 21.28 20.20
CA SER A 432 -9.10 22.10 20.84
C SER A 432 -9.54 21.57 22.21
N ILE A 433 -9.50 20.25 22.43
CA ILE A 433 -10.00 19.58 23.64
C ILE A 433 -8.97 18.61 24.19
N SER A 434 -8.33 17.80 23.32
CA SER A 434 -7.38 16.75 23.73
C SER A 434 -6.09 17.35 24.27
N LEU A 435 -5.42 16.62 25.17
CA LEU A 435 -4.11 16.99 25.68
C LEU A 435 -3.02 16.22 24.95
N PRO A 436 -1.84 16.85 24.73
CA PRO A 436 -1.58 18.25 25.00
C PRO A 436 -2.34 19.17 24.04
N SER A 437 -2.72 20.37 24.52
CA SER A 437 -3.38 21.38 23.65
C SER A 437 -2.46 21.91 22.54
N TYR A 438 -1.16 21.82 22.75
CA TYR A 438 -0.13 22.14 21.78
C TYR A 438 1.05 21.18 21.89
N ALA A 439 1.55 20.70 20.76
CA ALA A 439 2.77 19.90 20.66
C ALA A 439 3.62 20.39 19.50
N THR A 440 4.92 20.43 19.67
CA THR A 440 5.88 20.72 18.62
C THR A 440 7.04 19.76 18.69
N GLN A 441 7.55 19.35 17.54
CA GLN A 441 8.74 18.51 17.45
C GLN A 441 9.62 19.00 16.29
N THR A 442 10.91 19.15 16.55
CA THR A 442 11.90 19.34 15.49
C THR A 442 12.96 18.26 15.64
N VAL A 443 13.12 17.44 14.62
CA VAL A 443 14.10 16.36 14.59
C VAL A 443 15.00 16.45 13.37
N TYR A 444 16.25 16.04 13.59
CA TYR A 444 17.25 15.90 12.54
C TYR A 444 17.72 14.45 12.53
N PHE A 445 17.68 13.80 11.38
CA PHE A 445 18.16 12.44 11.26
C PHE A 445 18.98 12.24 9.99
N THR A 446 19.83 11.24 10.03
CA THR A 446 20.67 10.84 8.92
C THR A 446 20.39 9.39 8.59
N SER A 447 19.94 9.15 7.36
CA SER A 447 19.70 7.82 6.83
C SER A 447 20.85 7.39 5.95
N VAL A 448 21.24 6.14 6.06
CA VAL A 448 22.31 5.54 5.25
C VAL A 448 21.80 4.30 4.54
N ARG A 449 22.34 4.07 3.36
CA ARG A 449 22.18 2.86 2.59
C ARG A 449 23.51 2.45 2.00
N THR A 450 23.81 1.17 2.02
CA THR A 450 24.93 0.60 1.28
C THR A 450 24.56 -0.77 0.75
N GLY A 451 25.10 -1.13 -0.41
CA GLY A 451 24.90 -2.43 -1.02
C GLY A 451 26.10 -2.79 -1.89
N LEU A 452 26.53 -4.02 -1.77
CA LEU A 452 27.54 -4.60 -2.65
C LEU A 452 26.88 -5.64 -3.55
N ILE A 453 27.07 -5.50 -4.86
CA ILE A 453 26.49 -6.37 -5.88
C ILE A 453 27.62 -7.12 -6.56
N PHE A 454 27.44 -8.43 -6.72
CA PHE A 454 28.33 -9.31 -7.49
C PHE A 454 27.56 -9.95 -8.64
N GLN A 455 27.97 -9.67 -9.86
CA GLN A 455 27.39 -10.16 -11.10
C GLN A 455 28.41 -11.00 -11.89
N PRO A 456 28.45 -12.32 -11.63
CA PRO A 456 29.41 -13.20 -12.36
C PRO A 456 29.04 -13.34 -13.85
N SER A 457 27.80 -13.07 -14.22
CA SER A 457 27.26 -13.06 -15.58
C SER A 457 26.16 -12.03 -15.76
N GLU A 458 25.74 -11.82 -17.00
CA GLU A 458 24.60 -10.93 -17.31
C GLU A 458 23.25 -11.43 -16.75
N THR A 459 23.14 -12.72 -16.44
CA THR A 459 21.89 -13.36 -15.98
C THR A 459 21.86 -13.61 -14.47
N GLN A 460 22.93 -13.28 -13.73
CA GLN A 460 23.03 -13.56 -12.29
C GLN A 460 23.52 -12.34 -11.53
N SER A 461 22.83 -12.04 -10.43
CA SER A 461 23.21 -10.97 -9.52
C SER A 461 23.03 -11.44 -8.08
N TYR A 462 24.05 -11.24 -7.27
CA TYR A 462 24.05 -11.52 -5.83
C TYR A 462 24.35 -10.22 -5.09
N TYR A 463 23.70 -9.99 -3.96
CA TYR A 463 23.93 -8.76 -3.22
C TYR A 463 23.92 -8.97 -1.72
N ALA A 464 24.56 -8.03 -1.03
CA ALA A 464 24.41 -7.81 0.41
C ALA A 464 24.17 -6.33 0.64
N SER A 465 23.21 -5.99 1.49
CA SER A 465 22.84 -4.59 1.75
C SER A 465 22.57 -4.31 3.23
N TYR A 466 22.73 -3.04 3.55
CA TYR A 466 22.38 -2.43 4.83
C TYR A 466 21.61 -1.13 4.60
N GLY A 467 20.54 -0.93 5.35
CA GLY A 467 19.74 0.29 5.29
C GLY A 467 19.22 0.72 6.65
N THR A 468 18.91 2.02 6.78
CA THR A 468 18.30 2.60 7.99
C THR A 468 17.07 3.42 7.63
N SER A 469 16.13 3.51 8.57
CA SER A 469 14.99 4.42 8.50
C SER A 469 14.64 5.03 9.87
N PHE A 470 13.79 6.07 9.85
CA PHE A 470 13.40 6.83 11.04
C PHE A 470 11.94 7.21 10.97
N ASP A 471 11.21 7.02 12.09
CA ASP A 471 9.81 7.40 12.24
C ASP A 471 9.67 8.45 13.33
N PRO A 472 9.52 9.75 12.99
CA PRO A 472 9.27 10.83 13.96
C PRO A 472 7.98 10.58 14.75
N SER A 473 7.94 11.02 16.00
CA SER A 473 6.76 10.79 16.86
C SER A 473 5.49 11.50 16.37
N LEU A 474 5.63 12.61 15.65
CA LEU A 474 4.54 13.38 15.08
C LEU A 474 4.39 13.17 13.55
N GLU A 475 4.90 12.06 13.02
CA GLU A 475 4.86 11.77 11.58
C GLU A 475 3.44 11.76 11.00
N THR A 476 2.48 11.25 11.75
CA THR A 476 1.08 11.14 11.32
C THR A 476 0.27 12.42 11.53
N LEU A 477 0.92 13.52 11.96
CA LEU A 477 0.31 14.82 12.28
C LEU A 477 -0.84 14.72 13.31
N THR A 478 -0.78 13.69 14.14
CA THR A 478 -1.64 13.49 15.31
C THR A 478 -0.78 13.27 16.54
N VAL A 479 -1.28 13.60 17.73
CA VAL A 479 -0.54 13.42 18.95
C VAL A 479 -1.37 12.64 19.98
N THR A 480 -0.70 11.68 20.63
CA THR A 480 -1.18 11.05 21.86
C THR A 480 -0.40 11.64 23.04
N ASN A 481 -1.07 11.93 24.15
CA ASN A 481 -0.44 12.52 25.31
C ASN A 481 0.78 11.70 25.76
N GLY A 482 1.93 12.37 25.92
CA GLY A 482 3.20 11.76 26.30
C GLY A 482 4.07 11.27 25.12
N THR A 483 3.64 11.39 23.86
CA THR A 483 4.46 10.98 22.72
C THR A 483 5.23 12.11 22.05
N GLN A 484 4.81 13.36 22.25
CA GLN A 484 5.36 14.54 21.56
C GLN A 484 6.84 14.80 21.81
N ASP A 485 7.36 14.42 22.96
CA ASP A 485 8.76 14.65 23.37
C ASP A 485 9.67 13.45 23.10
N LEU A 486 9.14 12.38 22.52
CA LEU A 486 9.91 11.18 22.26
C LEU A 486 10.81 11.36 21.03
N ALA A 487 12.03 10.83 21.08
CA ALA A 487 12.91 10.77 19.94
C ALA A 487 12.31 9.86 18.84
N PRO A 488 12.75 10.01 17.57
CA PRO A 488 12.30 9.12 16.50
C PRO A 488 12.59 7.64 16.80
N GLU A 489 11.69 6.77 16.40
CA GLU A 489 11.97 5.35 16.27
C GLU A 489 13.07 5.15 15.23
N LYS A 490 13.91 4.14 15.42
CA LYS A 490 15.03 3.85 14.53
C LYS A 490 14.95 2.44 14.01
N ASN A 491 15.14 2.31 12.71
CA ASN A 491 15.07 1.02 12.06
C ASN A 491 16.37 0.75 11.31
N ARG A 492 16.75 -0.53 11.26
CA ARG A 492 17.88 -1.01 10.48
C ARG A 492 17.55 -2.35 9.85
N SER A 493 18.12 -2.62 8.69
CA SER A 493 18.04 -3.93 8.08
C SER A 493 19.37 -4.38 7.54
N TYR A 494 19.52 -5.70 7.52
CA TYR A 494 20.53 -6.42 6.76
C TYR A 494 19.80 -7.37 5.81
N GLU A 495 20.23 -7.39 4.56
CA GLU A 495 19.67 -8.27 3.56
C GLU A 495 20.79 -8.86 2.68
N ILE A 496 20.66 -10.15 2.38
CA ILE A 496 21.45 -10.83 1.38
C ILE A 496 20.51 -11.51 0.39
N GLY A 497 20.78 -11.41 -0.89
CA GLY A 497 19.89 -11.98 -1.89
C GLY A 497 20.57 -12.31 -3.21
N GLY A 498 19.77 -12.92 -4.08
CA GLY A 498 20.15 -13.23 -5.45
C GLY A 498 18.98 -13.01 -6.40
N LYS A 499 19.31 -12.65 -7.64
CA LYS A 499 18.40 -12.45 -8.75
C LYS A 499 18.94 -13.14 -9.97
N TRP A 500 18.10 -13.89 -10.65
CA TRP A 500 18.48 -14.70 -11.82
C TRP A 500 17.49 -14.49 -12.94
N ASN A 501 18.00 -14.20 -14.13
CA ASN A 501 17.22 -14.21 -15.35
C ASN A 501 17.44 -15.56 -16.03
N LEU A 502 16.36 -16.31 -16.19
CA LEU A 502 16.34 -17.65 -16.76
C LEU A 502 15.56 -17.66 -18.07
N VAL A 503 15.54 -18.80 -18.76
CA VAL A 503 14.74 -19.01 -19.98
C VAL A 503 14.99 -17.89 -21.01
N GLN A 504 16.27 -17.62 -21.34
CA GLN A 504 16.66 -16.56 -22.28
C GLN A 504 16.19 -15.14 -21.86
N ASP A 505 16.31 -14.85 -20.56
CA ASP A 505 15.95 -13.58 -19.91
C ASP A 505 14.43 -13.29 -19.82
N THR A 506 13.57 -14.29 -20.02
CA THR A 506 12.11 -14.11 -19.94
C THR A 506 11.48 -14.52 -18.60
N LEU A 507 12.24 -15.21 -17.73
CA LEU A 507 11.80 -15.60 -16.39
C LEU A 507 12.75 -15.07 -15.33
N GLN A 508 12.30 -14.17 -14.50
CA GLN A 508 13.06 -13.64 -13.38
C GLN A 508 12.78 -14.47 -12.12
N LEU A 509 13.84 -14.91 -11.45
CA LEU A 509 13.78 -15.47 -10.09
C LEU A 509 14.46 -14.53 -9.12
N THR A 510 13.91 -14.42 -7.91
CA THR A 510 14.49 -13.64 -6.82
C THR A 510 14.49 -14.44 -5.53
N SER A 511 15.50 -14.22 -4.69
CA SER A 511 15.52 -14.77 -3.32
C SER A 511 16.25 -13.80 -2.40
N ALA A 512 15.77 -13.64 -1.18
CA ALA A 512 16.41 -12.82 -0.16
C ALA A 512 16.25 -13.43 1.23
N LEU A 513 17.24 -13.18 2.09
CA LEU A 513 17.18 -13.37 3.54
C LEU A 513 17.36 -12.00 4.18
N PHE A 514 16.49 -11.66 5.12
CA PHE A 514 16.45 -10.35 5.72
C PHE A 514 16.36 -10.41 7.26
N ASP A 515 16.87 -9.35 7.89
CA ASP A 515 16.80 -9.09 9.32
C ASP A 515 16.48 -7.61 9.52
N VAL A 516 15.23 -7.30 9.88
CA VAL A 516 14.74 -5.94 10.14
C VAL A 516 14.53 -5.78 11.62
N GLU A 517 15.08 -4.72 12.19
CA GLU A 517 14.95 -4.40 13.60
C GLU A 517 14.50 -2.95 13.78
N GLN A 518 13.39 -2.76 14.49
CA GLN A 518 12.91 -1.47 14.96
C GLN A 518 13.33 -1.32 16.41
N THR A 519 14.13 -0.30 16.70
CA THR A 519 14.56 0.08 18.04
C THR A 519 13.94 1.41 18.44
N ASN A 520 13.91 1.72 19.74
CA ASN A 520 13.17 2.87 20.27
C ASN A 520 11.67 2.81 19.89
N ALA A 521 11.11 1.61 19.72
CA ALA A 521 9.68 1.50 19.47
C ALA A 521 8.90 2.05 20.68
N ARG A 522 7.86 2.81 20.39
CA ARG A 522 7.01 3.42 21.42
C ARG A 522 6.16 2.34 22.08
N THR A 523 6.31 2.21 23.39
CA THR A 523 5.52 1.29 24.22
C THR A 523 4.90 2.06 25.38
N GLN A 524 3.71 1.64 25.81
CA GLN A 524 3.03 2.27 26.92
C GLN A 524 3.26 1.50 28.22
N THR A 525 3.70 2.18 29.26
CA THR A 525 3.88 1.58 30.59
C THR A 525 2.53 1.24 31.24
N SER A 526 2.55 0.48 32.31
CA SER A 526 1.34 0.19 33.11
C SER A 526 0.71 1.45 33.74
N THR A 527 1.45 2.55 33.85
CA THR A 527 0.97 3.86 34.32
C THR A 527 0.40 4.72 33.20
N GLY A 528 0.44 4.23 31.94
CA GLY A 528 -0.08 4.93 30.77
C GLY A 528 0.90 5.89 30.09
N GLU A 529 2.13 5.99 30.59
CA GLU A 529 3.19 6.81 29.99
C GLU A 529 3.81 6.10 28.78
N TYR A 530 4.16 6.84 27.72
CA TYR A 530 4.90 6.30 26.59
C TYR A 530 6.41 6.42 26.80
N VAL A 531 7.11 5.35 26.48
CA VAL A 531 8.58 5.25 26.56
C VAL A 531 9.15 4.66 25.26
N LEU A 532 10.42 4.99 24.98
CA LEU A 532 11.16 4.48 23.79
C LEU A 532 12.03 3.28 24.18
N ASP A 533 11.45 2.26 24.75
CA ASP A 533 12.21 1.08 25.18
C ASP A 533 11.87 -0.18 24.38
N GLY A 534 10.91 -0.06 23.46
CA GLY A 534 10.48 -1.16 22.61
C GLY A 534 11.55 -1.59 21.61
N ASN A 535 11.56 -2.87 21.30
CA ASN A 535 12.35 -3.45 20.23
C ASN A 535 11.54 -4.54 19.56
N ILE A 536 11.34 -4.41 18.23
CA ILE A 536 10.67 -5.40 17.40
C ILE A 536 11.66 -5.87 16.35
N ARG A 537 11.76 -7.19 16.16
CA ARG A 537 12.65 -7.78 15.16
C ARG A 537 11.91 -8.79 14.31
N ILE A 538 12.12 -8.69 13.01
CA ILE A 538 11.56 -9.60 12.02
C ILE A 538 12.68 -10.13 11.13
N ARG A 539 12.88 -11.45 11.20
CA ARG A 539 13.82 -12.19 10.37
C ARG A 539 13.05 -13.08 9.42
N GLY A 540 13.49 -13.15 8.21
CA GLY A 540 12.78 -13.97 7.25
C GLY A 540 13.56 -14.31 6.01
N GLY A 541 12.85 -14.98 5.13
CA GLY A 541 13.33 -15.29 3.80
C GLY A 541 12.19 -15.22 2.82
N GLU A 542 12.50 -14.85 1.60
CA GLU A 542 11.53 -14.76 0.52
C GLU A 542 12.09 -15.28 -0.79
N VAL A 543 11.20 -15.75 -1.62
CA VAL A 543 11.47 -16.16 -3.01
C VAL A 543 10.37 -15.63 -3.90
N GLY A 544 10.70 -15.26 -5.12
CA GLY A 544 9.77 -14.77 -6.13
C GLY A 544 10.12 -15.30 -7.53
N ALA A 545 9.11 -15.39 -8.38
CA ALA A 545 9.25 -15.71 -9.79
C ALA A 545 8.25 -14.89 -10.60
N SER A 546 8.68 -14.27 -11.69
CA SER A 546 7.82 -13.51 -12.60
C SER A 546 8.29 -13.65 -14.05
N GLY A 547 7.34 -13.67 -15.00
CA GLY A 547 7.63 -13.71 -16.42
C GLY A 547 7.19 -15.00 -17.12
N HIS A 548 7.83 -15.32 -18.25
CA HIS A 548 7.48 -16.43 -19.13
C HIS A 548 8.27 -17.71 -18.82
N ILE A 549 7.56 -18.81 -18.55
CA ILE A 549 8.15 -20.15 -18.52
C ILE A 549 8.42 -20.64 -19.96
N ASN A 550 7.55 -20.27 -20.88
CA ASN A 550 7.67 -20.43 -22.34
C ASN A 550 6.77 -19.43 -23.05
N GLU A 551 6.75 -19.44 -24.41
CA GLU A 551 5.98 -18.50 -25.23
C GLU A 551 4.47 -18.41 -24.91
N HIS A 552 3.90 -19.41 -24.22
CA HIS A 552 2.48 -19.49 -23.91
C HIS A 552 2.17 -19.46 -22.41
N TRP A 553 3.18 -19.59 -21.56
CA TRP A 553 2.96 -19.81 -20.13
C TRP A 553 3.62 -18.72 -19.30
N LEU A 554 2.80 -17.90 -18.67
CA LEU A 554 3.18 -16.84 -17.74
C LEU A 554 3.03 -17.30 -16.29
N VAL A 555 3.90 -16.80 -15.44
CA VAL A 555 3.83 -17.02 -13.99
C VAL A 555 4.19 -15.75 -13.23
N PHE A 556 3.47 -15.51 -12.14
CA PHE A 556 3.84 -14.58 -11.08
C PHE A 556 3.64 -15.30 -9.74
N ALA A 557 4.71 -15.47 -8.99
CA ALA A 557 4.68 -16.24 -7.75
C ALA A 557 5.58 -15.63 -6.69
N GLY A 558 5.20 -15.80 -5.44
CA GLY A 558 6.04 -15.39 -4.34
C GLY A 558 5.70 -16.12 -3.04
N TYR A 559 6.70 -16.25 -2.19
CA TYR A 559 6.57 -16.79 -0.85
C TYR A 559 7.44 -16.00 0.12
N THR A 560 6.89 -15.66 1.28
CA THR A 560 7.63 -15.03 2.38
C THR A 560 7.40 -15.80 3.69
N TYR A 561 8.49 -16.12 4.36
CA TYR A 561 8.53 -16.63 5.73
C TYR A 561 9.01 -15.53 6.66
N MET A 562 8.31 -15.30 7.78
CA MET A 562 8.67 -14.31 8.80
C MET A 562 8.69 -14.92 10.19
N ASN A 563 9.80 -14.75 10.89
CA ASN A 563 9.93 -15.00 12.31
C ASN A 563 9.98 -13.66 13.04
N ALA A 564 8.80 -13.19 13.42
CA ALA A 564 8.59 -11.88 14.01
C ALA A 564 8.44 -11.96 15.53
N LYS A 565 9.07 -11.07 16.27
CA LYS A 565 9.05 -11.07 17.74
C LYS A 565 9.21 -9.67 18.32
N VAL A 566 8.40 -9.34 19.30
CA VAL A 566 8.63 -8.22 20.22
C VAL A 566 9.74 -8.64 21.18
N LEU A 567 10.95 -8.07 21.03
CA LEU A 567 12.11 -8.43 21.86
C LEU A 567 12.08 -7.72 23.20
N LYS A 568 11.55 -6.50 23.24
CA LYS A 568 11.42 -5.68 24.45
C LYS A 568 10.17 -4.80 24.35
N ALA A 569 9.43 -4.67 25.43
CA ALA A 569 8.29 -3.76 25.58
C ALA A 569 7.95 -3.54 27.04
N ALA A 570 7.52 -2.33 27.39
CA ALA A 570 7.08 -1.98 28.76
C ALA A 570 5.64 -2.43 29.06
N ASP A 571 4.84 -2.73 28.02
CA ASP A 571 3.41 -3.09 28.09
C ASP A 571 3.13 -4.57 28.37
N GLY A 572 4.17 -5.38 28.62
CA GLY A 572 4.05 -6.82 28.87
C GLY A 572 3.92 -7.67 27.60
N THR A 573 4.05 -7.12 26.41
CA THR A 573 3.97 -7.85 25.13
C THR A 573 5.28 -8.49 24.70
N GLN A 574 6.34 -8.38 25.51
CA GLN A 574 7.64 -9.00 25.22
C GLN A 574 7.50 -10.50 24.98
N GLY A 575 8.09 -10.98 23.92
CA GLY A 575 8.04 -12.38 23.49
C GLY A 575 6.93 -12.69 22.49
N ASN A 576 5.92 -11.82 22.36
CA ASN A 576 4.79 -11.98 21.49
C ASN A 576 5.13 -11.72 20.01
N VAL A 577 4.23 -12.14 19.12
CA VAL A 577 4.25 -11.84 17.70
C VAL A 577 3.62 -10.46 17.48
N PRO A 578 4.24 -9.56 16.69
CA PRO A 578 3.63 -8.28 16.35
C PRO A 578 2.27 -8.43 15.66
N ALA A 579 1.39 -7.44 15.87
CA ALA A 579 0.05 -7.41 15.30
C ALA A 579 0.07 -7.62 13.77
N ASN A 580 -0.94 -8.30 13.27
CA ASN A 580 -1.18 -8.53 11.83
C ASN A 580 0.03 -9.07 11.06
N THR A 581 0.91 -9.84 11.71
CA THR A 581 2.14 -10.40 11.13
C THR A 581 2.00 -11.92 10.96
N PRO A 582 1.68 -12.42 9.77
CA PRO A 582 1.61 -13.85 9.49
C PRO A 582 3.02 -14.45 9.40
N ARG A 583 3.16 -15.69 9.82
CA ARG A 583 4.43 -16.41 9.69
C ARG A 583 4.76 -16.80 8.26
N ASN A 584 3.75 -17.13 7.46
CA ASN A 584 3.88 -17.57 6.08
C ASN A 584 2.84 -16.89 5.21
N THR A 585 3.28 -16.36 4.08
CA THR A 585 2.42 -15.85 3.01
C THR A 585 2.93 -16.38 1.67
N ALA A 586 2.01 -16.74 0.79
CA ALA A 586 2.35 -17.21 -0.55
C ALA A 586 1.30 -16.74 -1.55
N THR A 587 1.74 -16.44 -2.75
CA THR A 587 0.88 -16.17 -3.89
C THR A 587 1.40 -16.89 -5.12
N LEU A 588 0.49 -17.36 -5.93
CA LEU A 588 0.77 -17.88 -7.27
C LEU A 588 -0.33 -17.40 -8.19
N TRP A 589 0.05 -16.82 -9.31
CA TRP A 589 -0.83 -16.58 -10.45
C TRP A 589 -0.15 -17.10 -11.69
N SER A 590 -0.89 -17.84 -12.51
CA SER A 590 -0.34 -18.41 -13.73
C SER A 590 -1.39 -18.44 -14.82
N THR A 591 -1.01 -18.04 -16.03
CA THR A 591 -1.88 -18.05 -17.19
C THR A 591 -1.22 -18.82 -18.34
N TYR A 592 -2.03 -19.51 -19.13
CA TYR A 592 -1.62 -20.27 -20.28
C TYR A 592 -2.45 -19.88 -21.50
N ALA A 593 -1.76 -19.46 -22.56
CA ALA A 593 -2.34 -19.09 -23.84
C ALA A 593 -2.47 -20.33 -24.75
N PHE A 594 -3.66 -20.53 -25.36
CA PHE A 594 -3.92 -21.68 -26.23
C PHE A 594 -4.88 -21.33 -27.36
N ALA A 595 -4.93 -22.17 -28.39
CA ALA A 595 -5.81 -22.03 -29.54
C ALA A 595 -5.78 -20.62 -30.18
N GLY A 596 -4.64 -19.94 -30.10
CA GLY A 596 -4.34 -18.67 -30.76
C GLY A 596 -4.98 -17.42 -30.16
N HIS A 597 -6.10 -17.55 -29.43
CA HIS A 597 -6.84 -16.41 -28.88
C HIS A 597 -7.31 -16.57 -27.45
N TRP A 598 -7.21 -17.76 -26.88
CA TRP A 598 -7.68 -18.05 -25.55
C TRP A 598 -6.53 -18.01 -24.53
N GLU A 599 -6.82 -17.46 -23.38
CA GLU A 599 -5.97 -17.50 -22.20
C GLU A 599 -6.79 -18.01 -21.01
N ALA A 600 -6.27 -18.98 -20.27
CA ALA A 600 -6.88 -19.45 -19.03
C ALA A 600 -5.83 -19.48 -17.93
N GLY A 601 -6.23 -19.19 -16.71
CA GLY A 601 -5.32 -19.15 -15.60
C GLY A 601 -5.97 -18.98 -14.24
N GLY A 602 -5.14 -18.77 -13.24
CA GLY A 602 -5.55 -18.56 -11.88
C GLY A 602 -4.46 -18.96 -10.89
N GLY A 603 -4.82 -18.98 -9.63
CA GLY A 603 -3.89 -19.42 -8.59
C GLY A 603 -4.37 -19.16 -7.17
N PRO A 604 -3.65 -19.70 -6.18
CA PRO A 604 -3.93 -19.51 -4.77
C PRO A 604 -3.20 -18.29 -4.21
N SER A 605 -3.85 -17.63 -3.24
CA SER A 605 -3.23 -16.75 -2.26
C SER A 605 -3.39 -17.36 -0.87
N TYR A 606 -2.29 -17.55 -0.16
CA TYR A 606 -2.24 -18.16 1.15
C TYR A 606 -1.70 -17.20 2.20
N MET A 607 -2.32 -17.19 3.36
CA MET A 607 -1.86 -16.47 4.55
C MET A 607 -2.05 -17.32 5.79
N SER A 608 -1.02 -17.43 6.63
CA SER A 608 -1.12 -18.16 7.89
C SER A 608 -1.87 -17.35 8.97
N GLN A 609 -2.12 -17.96 10.12
CA GLN A 609 -2.74 -17.30 11.30
C GLN A 609 -2.04 -15.97 11.63
N ARG A 610 -2.84 -14.98 12.08
CA ARG A 610 -2.39 -13.66 12.54
C ARG A 610 -3.05 -13.30 13.86
N TYR A 611 -2.40 -12.43 14.64
CA TYR A 611 -2.97 -11.81 15.83
C TYR A 611 -3.46 -10.39 15.53
N ALA A 612 -4.56 -9.99 16.14
CA ALA A 612 -5.12 -8.66 15.92
C ALA A 612 -4.28 -7.55 16.58
N ALA A 613 -3.64 -7.84 17.71
CA ALA A 613 -2.81 -6.90 18.46
C ALA A 613 -1.56 -7.59 19.03
N ASN A 614 -0.58 -6.80 19.49
CA ASN A 614 0.67 -7.30 20.12
C ASN A 614 0.41 -8.11 21.40
N THR A 615 -0.75 -7.99 22.02
CA THR A 615 -1.14 -8.79 23.19
C THR A 615 -1.33 -10.28 22.87
N ASN A 616 -1.51 -10.63 21.60
CA ASN A 616 -1.77 -11.98 21.10
C ASN A 616 -3.02 -12.68 21.70
N VAL A 617 -3.95 -11.91 22.25
CA VAL A 617 -5.18 -12.40 22.84
C VAL A 617 -6.19 -12.82 21.76
N VAL A 618 -6.33 -12.02 20.72
CA VAL A 618 -7.27 -12.28 19.61
C VAL A 618 -6.50 -12.68 18.36
N SER A 619 -6.94 -13.78 17.73
CA SER A 619 -6.32 -14.28 16.51
C SER A 619 -7.34 -14.73 15.48
N VAL A 620 -6.98 -14.60 14.20
CA VAL A 620 -7.73 -15.15 13.06
C VAL A 620 -6.97 -16.31 12.43
N GLY A 621 -7.71 -17.33 12.00
CA GLY A 621 -7.15 -18.50 11.31
C GLY A 621 -6.52 -18.12 9.97
N GLY A 622 -5.58 -18.95 9.51
CA GLY A 622 -5.04 -18.85 8.16
C GLY A 622 -6.06 -19.24 7.10
N TYR A 623 -5.81 -18.83 5.86
CA TYR A 623 -6.68 -19.14 4.73
C TYR A 623 -5.90 -19.39 3.45
N THR A 624 -6.54 -20.09 2.52
CA THR A 624 -6.16 -20.14 1.10
C THR A 624 -7.36 -19.71 0.29
N ARG A 625 -7.21 -18.69 -0.53
CA ARG A 625 -8.17 -18.19 -1.51
C ARG A 625 -7.69 -18.63 -2.91
N TRP A 626 -8.60 -19.07 -3.74
CA TRP A 626 -8.33 -19.41 -5.13
C TRP A 626 -9.07 -18.46 -6.04
N ASP A 627 -8.38 -17.91 -7.02
CA ASP A 627 -8.94 -17.05 -8.06
C ASP A 627 -8.65 -17.64 -9.44
N GLY A 628 -9.50 -17.34 -10.43
CA GLY A 628 -9.35 -17.87 -11.77
C GLY A 628 -9.79 -16.88 -12.86
N THR A 629 -9.24 -17.05 -14.06
CA THR A 629 -9.53 -16.23 -15.25
C THR A 629 -9.66 -17.08 -16.48
N LEU A 630 -10.52 -16.64 -17.41
CA LEU A 630 -10.59 -17.12 -18.78
C LEU A 630 -10.78 -15.89 -19.69
N ALA A 631 -9.88 -15.71 -20.66
CA ALA A 631 -9.96 -14.58 -21.58
C ALA A 631 -9.95 -15.03 -23.04
N TYR A 632 -10.59 -14.22 -23.87
CA TYR A 632 -10.59 -14.35 -25.33
C TYR A 632 -10.11 -13.04 -25.94
N HIS A 633 -9.01 -13.08 -26.66
CA HIS A 633 -8.31 -11.92 -27.22
C HIS A 633 -8.49 -11.80 -28.71
N GLN A 634 -8.85 -10.60 -29.16
CA GLN A 634 -8.86 -10.19 -30.57
C GLN A 634 -8.09 -8.88 -30.72
N PRO A 635 -7.62 -8.54 -31.92
CA PRO A 635 -6.90 -7.27 -32.12
C PRO A 635 -7.69 -6.02 -31.70
N SER A 636 -9.00 -6.03 -31.83
CA SER A 636 -9.89 -4.90 -31.54
C SER A 636 -10.69 -5.04 -30.26
N TYR A 637 -10.69 -6.20 -29.59
CA TYR A 637 -11.39 -6.39 -28.32
C TYR A 637 -10.90 -7.58 -27.52
N ASP A 638 -11.12 -7.52 -26.21
CA ASP A 638 -10.96 -8.64 -25.28
C ASP A 638 -12.27 -8.91 -24.53
N ILE A 639 -12.51 -10.18 -24.21
CA ILE A 639 -13.55 -10.61 -23.28
C ILE A 639 -12.86 -11.42 -22.18
N ARG A 640 -13.01 -11.02 -20.94
CA ARG A 640 -12.38 -11.69 -19.79
C ARG A 640 -13.41 -12.04 -18.72
N LEU A 641 -13.42 -13.28 -18.30
CA LEU A 641 -14.14 -13.78 -17.15
C LEU A 641 -13.15 -13.91 -15.98
N ASN A 642 -13.41 -13.24 -14.87
CA ASN A 642 -12.69 -13.44 -13.62
C ASN A 642 -13.64 -14.02 -12.57
N VAL A 643 -13.14 -15.00 -11.79
CA VAL A 643 -13.85 -15.55 -10.63
C VAL A 643 -12.93 -15.41 -9.43
N LEU A 644 -13.26 -14.48 -8.54
CA LEU A 644 -12.55 -14.26 -7.29
C LEU A 644 -13.13 -15.15 -6.20
N ASN A 645 -12.27 -15.64 -5.31
CA ASN A 645 -12.65 -16.57 -4.24
C ASN A 645 -13.46 -17.77 -4.77
N LEU A 646 -12.93 -18.46 -5.77
CA LEU A 646 -13.56 -19.55 -6.53
C LEU A 646 -14.24 -20.60 -5.64
N THR A 647 -13.62 -20.92 -4.51
CA THR A 647 -14.10 -21.91 -3.54
C THR A 647 -15.10 -21.35 -2.53
N ASN A 648 -15.46 -20.08 -2.64
CA ASN A 648 -16.30 -19.36 -1.67
C ASN A 648 -15.82 -19.54 -0.21
N LYS A 649 -14.50 -19.41 -0.01
CA LYS A 649 -13.87 -19.57 1.29
C LYS A 649 -14.28 -18.42 2.21
N LYS A 650 -14.83 -18.71 3.38
CA LYS A 650 -15.08 -17.74 4.44
C LYS A 650 -13.77 -17.52 5.22
N TYR A 651 -13.29 -16.29 5.28
CA TYR A 651 -12.08 -15.88 6.01
C TYR A 651 -12.17 -14.40 6.42
N PHE A 652 -11.21 -13.95 7.21
CA PHE A 652 -11.09 -12.55 7.63
C PHE A 652 -9.88 -11.94 6.94
N ASP A 653 -10.12 -10.85 6.22
CA ASP A 653 -9.15 -10.22 5.37
C ASP A 653 -8.31 -9.18 6.12
N ALA A 654 -8.97 -8.23 6.76
CA ALA A 654 -8.33 -7.18 7.51
C ALA A 654 -8.52 -7.33 9.03
N LEU A 655 -7.56 -6.82 9.79
CA LEU A 655 -7.58 -6.80 11.25
C LEU A 655 -7.51 -5.36 11.76
N ILE A 656 -8.25 -5.07 12.83
CA ILE A 656 -8.28 -3.80 13.54
C ILE A 656 -7.87 -4.07 14.97
N ALA A 657 -6.77 -3.46 15.43
CA ALA A 657 -6.20 -3.78 16.75
C ALA A 657 -7.01 -3.24 17.94
N SER A 658 -7.78 -2.19 17.74
CA SER A 658 -8.59 -1.55 18.78
C SER A 658 -9.83 -2.36 19.18
N ASP A 659 -10.50 -1.95 20.24
CA ASP A 659 -11.69 -2.55 20.80
C ASP A 659 -11.60 -4.07 21.04
N GLY A 660 -10.40 -4.50 21.46
CA GLY A 660 -10.10 -5.90 21.74
C GLY A 660 -9.72 -6.72 20.53
N GLY A 661 -9.62 -6.11 19.35
CA GLY A 661 -9.20 -6.78 18.11
C GLY A 661 -10.38 -7.22 17.25
N ARG A 662 -10.86 -6.32 16.39
CA ARG A 662 -11.92 -6.63 15.41
C ARG A 662 -11.34 -7.27 14.15
N SER A 663 -12.19 -8.00 13.42
CA SER A 663 -11.81 -8.72 12.21
C SER A 663 -12.83 -8.48 11.11
N VAL A 664 -12.38 -7.99 9.95
CA VAL A 664 -13.24 -7.68 8.81
C VAL A 664 -13.39 -8.93 7.94
N PRO A 665 -14.63 -9.43 7.74
CA PRO A 665 -14.87 -10.56 6.85
C PRO A 665 -14.48 -10.21 5.41
N ALA A 666 -13.85 -11.16 4.72
CA ALA A 666 -13.60 -11.04 3.29
C ALA A 666 -14.90 -11.21 2.49
N ILE A 667 -14.91 -10.63 1.29
CA ILE A 667 -16.00 -10.85 0.33
C ILE A 667 -16.08 -12.32 -0.08
N GLY A 668 -17.27 -12.80 -0.41
CA GLY A 668 -17.54 -14.13 -0.93
C GLY A 668 -17.02 -14.30 -2.37
N ARG A 669 -17.52 -15.35 -3.05
CA ARG A 669 -17.20 -15.59 -4.44
C ARG A 669 -17.87 -14.53 -5.33
N THR A 670 -17.05 -13.81 -6.09
CA THR A 670 -17.50 -12.78 -7.05
C THR A 670 -17.10 -13.22 -8.46
N THR A 671 -18.04 -13.17 -9.39
CA THR A 671 -17.82 -13.50 -10.80
C THR A 671 -18.04 -12.26 -11.64
N MET A 672 -17.05 -11.91 -12.48
CA MET A 672 -17.08 -10.70 -13.30
C MET A 672 -16.78 -11.04 -14.76
N VAL A 673 -17.46 -10.34 -15.68
CA VAL A 673 -17.15 -10.36 -17.12
C VAL A 673 -16.78 -8.94 -17.52
N THR A 674 -15.60 -8.80 -18.11
CA THR A 674 -15.10 -7.53 -18.66
C THR A 674 -15.01 -7.63 -20.17
N TYR A 675 -15.62 -6.69 -20.88
CA TYR A 675 -15.43 -6.45 -22.30
C TYR A 675 -14.55 -5.20 -22.48
N THR A 676 -13.47 -5.32 -23.21
CA THR A 676 -12.56 -4.21 -23.54
C THR A 676 -12.50 -4.04 -25.05
N TYR A 677 -12.89 -2.87 -25.54
CA TYR A 677 -12.73 -2.47 -26.94
C TYR A 677 -11.44 -1.65 -27.09
N LYS A 678 -10.67 -1.96 -28.17
CA LYS A 678 -9.37 -1.36 -28.47
C LYS A 678 -9.41 -0.71 -29.86
N PHE A 679 -8.86 0.49 -30.01
CA PHE A 679 -8.85 1.23 -31.28
C PHE A 679 -7.62 2.14 -31.41
#